data_121c90ed25bfe3928ea39c8114aa56df
#
_entry.id   121c90ed25bfe3928ea39c8114aa56df
#
_cell.length_a   1.000
_cell.length_b   1.000
_cell.length_c   1.000
_cell.angle_alpha   90.00
_cell.angle_beta   90.00
_cell.angle_gamma   90.00
#
_symmetry.space_group_name_H-M   'P 1'
#
loop_
_entity.id
_entity.type
_entity.pdbx_description
1 polymer ?
#
loop_
_entity_poly.entity_id
_entity_poly.type
_entity_poly.pdbx_seq_one_letter_code
_entity_poly.pdbx_strand_id
1 'polypeptide(L)'
;MVESLKIPIFANLTIEQMITDWLPTSLKEVQQRGWDELDVILFSGDAYVDHPSFGAAVIGRVLEAAGYRVAIVPQPDWHGDYRDFRKLGRPRLFFGVSPGAMDSMVNHYTANRRRRSDDAYTPGGRFGARPDMPSIVYSRILRELYPDVPIILGGIEASLRRLSYYDYWEDKLRPSLLTECDADIITYGMGEKVTVEIAHRLAKLADIDYEQSGIKAPTRAEKVEILSDIPQVVCRRPLDMIPSEPDGVNDIVLHPFEDCQRNKKHQAENFRHIEEESNKWHAARIWQQTGNEAVLVNVPYPPLTTEEVDASFDLPYTRMPHPRYNGKVIPAYEMIRHSICMHRGCFGGCAFCTISAHQGKFISSRSKESIVREAVKVTQMPDFKGYISDLGGPSANMYQMRGKDLTLCEKCKRPSCLHPHVCPNLNADHGPLLEVYKAVDALPGVKKSFIGSGVRYDLILHEGKNGEFKATNMRYAEELICNHVSGRLKVAPEHTNPDVLNVMRKPPFEQFHQFKRIFDDVNRRHGLKQQIIPYFISSHPGSTEIAMAELAAETKSLDFKLEQVQDFTPTPMTVSTEIWYSGFHPYTLQPCFCAHSQEEKLRQRAYFFWYQPENAPKLRASLIKLGRRDLAEKLFGLNTGGRFNMNNPRGASGNPYAGGSFGPRGNQSQGKSKPNRYDRGSRSNPRGK
;
A
#
# COMPACT_ATOMS: atom_id res chain seq x y z
N MET A 1 -9.02 -43.39 -1.46
CA MET A 1 -8.03 -43.71 -2.52
C MET A 1 -7.52 -42.38 -3.02
N VAL A 2 -6.31 -42.00 -2.63
CA VAL A 2 -5.63 -40.78 -3.10
C VAL A 2 -4.68 -41.28 -4.18
N GLU A 3 -5.08 -41.13 -5.45
CA GLU A 3 -4.18 -41.36 -6.55
C GLU A 3 -3.06 -40.32 -6.49
N SER A 4 -1.84 -40.83 -6.44
CA SER A 4 -0.61 -40.05 -6.46
C SER A 4 -0.46 -39.36 -7.82
N LEU A 5 -0.82 -38.09 -7.92
CA LEU A 5 -0.38 -37.20 -8.99
C LEU A 5 1.15 -37.08 -8.92
N LYS A 6 1.84 -37.91 -9.70
CA LYS A 6 3.24 -37.72 -10.04
C LYS A 6 3.36 -36.49 -10.95
N ILE A 7 3.63 -35.33 -10.37
CA ILE A 7 4.07 -34.15 -11.09
C ILE A 7 5.51 -34.38 -11.53
N PRO A 8 5.89 -34.14 -12.81
CA PRO A 8 7.26 -34.37 -13.27
C PRO A 8 8.24 -33.51 -12.50
N ILE A 9 9.25 -34.18 -11.95
CA ILE A 9 10.43 -33.58 -11.35
C ILE A 9 11.10 -32.69 -12.41
N PHE A 10 11.42 -31.45 -12.06
CA PHE A 10 12.24 -30.52 -12.83
C PHE A 10 13.65 -31.10 -13.06
N ALA A 11 13.77 -32.07 -13.95
CA ALA A 11 15.04 -32.62 -14.38
C ALA A 11 15.37 -32.09 -15.77
N ASN A 12 16.39 -31.21 -15.86
CA ASN A 12 17.11 -30.84 -17.08
C ASN A 12 16.40 -29.94 -18.11
N LEU A 13 15.64 -28.93 -17.69
CA LEU A 13 15.33 -27.79 -18.55
C LEU A 13 16.59 -26.92 -18.69
N THR A 14 16.99 -26.61 -19.92
CA THR A 14 18.07 -25.63 -20.17
C THR A 14 17.65 -24.26 -19.66
N ILE A 15 18.62 -23.40 -19.28
CA ILE A 15 18.36 -22.01 -18.83
C ILE A 15 17.48 -21.26 -19.89
N GLU A 16 17.61 -21.59 -21.16
CA GLU A 16 16.81 -21.00 -22.25
C GLU A 16 15.35 -21.46 -22.24
N GLN A 17 15.04 -22.67 -21.84
CA GLN A 17 13.66 -23.17 -21.67
C GLN A 17 12.99 -22.60 -20.42
N MET A 18 13.78 -22.28 -19.37
CA MET A 18 13.26 -21.69 -18.12
C MET A 18 12.91 -20.20 -18.27
N ILE A 19 13.55 -19.45 -19.19
CA ILE A 19 13.33 -18.00 -19.30
C ILE A 19 11.94 -17.65 -19.82
N THR A 20 11.31 -18.52 -20.60
CA THR A 20 9.95 -18.35 -21.12
C THR A 20 8.86 -18.50 -20.05
N ASP A 21 9.22 -18.92 -18.84
CA ASP A 21 8.29 -18.95 -17.71
C ASP A 21 7.97 -17.53 -17.21
N TRP A 22 8.85 -16.54 -17.46
CA TRP A 22 8.60 -15.11 -17.18
C TRP A 22 8.06 -14.40 -18.41
N LEU A 23 7.30 -13.33 -18.22
CA LEU A 23 6.99 -12.40 -19.30
C LEU A 23 8.28 -11.76 -19.82
N PRO A 24 8.42 -11.56 -21.15
CA PRO A 24 9.66 -11.08 -21.75
C PRO A 24 9.97 -9.63 -21.33
N THR A 25 11.27 -9.35 -21.19
CA THR A 25 11.82 -8.03 -20.87
C THR A 25 12.82 -7.52 -21.93
N SER A 26 13.06 -8.36 -22.97
CA SER A 26 13.98 -8.07 -24.08
C SER A 26 13.44 -8.67 -25.39
N LEU A 27 13.90 -8.14 -26.54
CA LEU A 27 13.54 -8.68 -27.87
C LEU A 27 13.95 -10.15 -28.03
N LYS A 28 15.09 -10.55 -27.46
CA LYS A 28 15.53 -11.96 -27.48
C LYS A 28 14.48 -12.87 -26.82
N GLU A 29 13.95 -12.46 -25.66
CA GLU A 29 12.93 -13.24 -24.96
C GLU A 29 11.58 -13.25 -25.70
N VAL A 30 11.22 -12.16 -26.39
CA VAL A 30 10.05 -12.09 -27.27
C VAL A 30 10.18 -13.11 -28.41
N GLN A 31 11.34 -13.12 -29.06
CA GLN A 31 11.64 -14.08 -30.17
C GLN A 31 11.65 -15.55 -29.71
N GLN A 32 12.16 -15.81 -28.50
CA GLN A 32 12.12 -17.15 -27.89
C GLN A 32 10.70 -17.67 -27.65
N ARG A 33 9.70 -16.76 -27.50
CA ARG A 33 8.29 -17.09 -27.43
C ARG A 33 7.63 -17.25 -28.83
N GLY A 34 8.39 -17.05 -29.91
CA GLY A 34 7.87 -17.07 -31.28
C GLY A 34 6.98 -15.90 -31.65
N TRP A 35 7.14 -14.75 -30.95
CA TRP A 35 6.35 -13.55 -31.18
C TRP A 35 7.10 -12.57 -32.10
N ASP A 36 6.43 -12.11 -33.14
CA ASP A 36 6.96 -11.12 -34.08
C ASP A 36 6.64 -9.70 -33.68
N GLU A 37 5.54 -9.50 -32.94
CA GLU A 37 5.09 -8.23 -32.39
C GLU A 37 4.52 -8.38 -30.99
N LEU A 38 4.39 -7.27 -30.29
CA LEU A 38 3.78 -7.20 -28.95
C LEU A 38 2.45 -6.44 -29.02
N ASP A 39 1.44 -6.94 -28.30
CA ASP A 39 0.17 -6.26 -28.17
C ASP A 39 0.25 -5.15 -27.13
N VAL A 40 0.88 -5.41 -25.98
CA VAL A 40 1.01 -4.47 -24.86
C VAL A 40 2.43 -4.49 -24.32
N ILE A 41 2.95 -3.30 -24.01
CA ILE A 41 4.23 -3.14 -23.29
C ILE A 41 3.96 -2.39 -21.99
N LEU A 42 4.31 -3.03 -20.86
CA LEU A 42 4.12 -2.47 -19.52
C LEU A 42 5.42 -1.87 -18.99
N PHE A 43 5.41 -0.59 -18.65
CA PHE A 43 6.50 0.12 -17.99
C PHE A 43 6.26 0.15 -16.50
N SER A 44 7.22 -0.30 -15.70
CA SER A 44 7.11 -0.38 -14.24
C SER A 44 8.25 0.36 -13.55
N GLY A 45 7.92 1.14 -12.51
CA GLY A 45 8.90 1.74 -11.62
C GLY A 45 9.59 0.71 -10.70
N ASP A 46 9.04 -0.48 -10.55
CA ASP A 46 9.62 -1.57 -9.76
C ASP A 46 10.43 -2.52 -10.62
N ALA A 47 11.38 -3.22 -9.99
CA ALA A 47 11.98 -4.42 -10.57
C ALA A 47 10.90 -5.47 -10.87
N TYR A 48 11.08 -6.25 -11.93
CA TYR A 48 10.15 -7.30 -12.29
C TYR A 48 10.32 -8.53 -11.38
N VAL A 49 9.33 -8.74 -10.54
CA VAL A 49 9.11 -9.96 -9.77
C VAL A 49 7.79 -10.56 -10.24
N ASP A 50 7.83 -11.79 -10.73
CA ASP A 50 6.64 -12.47 -11.25
C ASP A 50 5.83 -13.10 -10.10
N HIS A 51 5.16 -12.25 -9.34
CA HIS A 51 4.47 -12.62 -8.10
C HIS A 51 3.12 -11.89 -8.01
N PRO A 52 2.06 -12.54 -7.48
CA PRO A 52 0.72 -11.96 -7.39
C PRO A 52 0.59 -10.72 -6.49
N SER A 53 1.65 -10.35 -5.78
CA SER A 53 1.74 -9.09 -5.01
C SER A 53 2.38 -7.93 -5.78
N PHE A 54 2.83 -8.14 -7.03
CA PHE A 54 3.44 -7.09 -7.87
C PHE A 54 2.51 -6.74 -9.03
N GLY A 55 2.02 -5.49 -9.06
CA GLY A 55 0.97 -5.07 -10.00
C GLY A 55 1.33 -5.28 -11.47
N ALA A 56 2.57 -5.01 -11.88
CA ALA A 56 2.99 -5.22 -13.27
C ALA A 56 2.94 -6.71 -13.68
N ALA A 57 3.30 -7.63 -12.77
CA ALA A 57 3.17 -9.07 -12.98
C ALA A 57 1.70 -9.48 -13.10
N VAL A 58 0.84 -8.98 -12.20
CA VAL A 58 -0.60 -9.29 -12.22
C VAL A 58 -1.23 -8.86 -13.53
N ILE A 59 -1.06 -7.60 -13.91
CA ILE A 59 -1.63 -7.06 -15.16
C ILE A 59 -1.06 -7.79 -16.40
N GLY A 60 0.25 -8.03 -16.42
CA GLY A 60 0.87 -8.76 -17.51
C GLY A 60 0.35 -10.20 -17.65
N ARG A 61 0.22 -10.93 -16.55
CA ARG A 61 -0.31 -12.30 -16.54
C ARG A 61 -1.80 -12.36 -16.90
N VAL A 62 -2.60 -11.41 -16.43
CA VAL A 62 -4.03 -11.33 -16.78
C VAL A 62 -4.20 -11.06 -18.28
N LEU A 63 -3.42 -10.17 -18.87
CA LEU A 63 -3.43 -9.91 -20.31
C LEU A 63 -2.93 -11.11 -21.12
N GLU A 64 -1.84 -11.77 -20.67
CA GLU A 64 -1.34 -12.99 -21.29
C GLU A 64 -2.41 -14.10 -21.29
N ALA A 65 -3.10 -14.29 -20.16
CA ALA A 65 -4.20 -15.25 -20.05
C ALA A 65 -5.40 -14.90 -20.94
N ALA A 66 -5.59 -13.61 -21.25
CA ALA A 66 -6.58 -13.14 -22.21
C ALA A 66 -6.13 -13.28 -23.70
N GLY A 67 -4.94 -13.84 -23.94
CA GLY A 67 -4.41 -14.13 -25.28
C GLY A 67 -3.55 -13.04 -25.90
N TYR A 68 -3.17 -12.00 -25.14
CA TYR A 68 -2.32 -10.91 -25.63
C TYR A 68 -0.82 -11.20 -25.42
N ARG A 69 0.00 -10.73 -26.36
CA ARG A 69 1.46 -10.79 -26.30
C ARG A 69 1.98 -9.60 -25.48
N VAL A 70 2.44 -9.85 -24.27
CA VAL A 70 2.77 -8.82 -23.29
C VAL A 70 4.25 -8.88 -22.92
N ALA A 71 4.90 -7.72 -22.86
CA ALA A 71 6.25 -7.57 -22.34
C ALA A 71 6.31 -6.54 -21.22
N ILE A 72 7.29 -6.67 -20.32
CA ILE A 72 7.51 -5.74 -19.21
C ILE A 72 8.86 -5.05 -19.38
N VAL A 73 8.87 -3.72 -19.26
CA VAL A 73 10.08 -2.90 -19.13
C VAL A 73 10.18 -2.41 -17.67
N PRO A 74 10.89 -3.18 -16.82
CA PRO A 74 11.04 -2.82 -15.42
C PRO A 74 12.16 -1.81 -15.23
N GLN A 75 11.90 -0.76 -14.46
CA GLN A 75 12.85 0.30 -14.11
C GLN A 75 13.67 0.79 -15.32
N PRO A 76 13.00 1.33 -16.38
CA PRO A 76 13.71 1.83 -17.54
C PRO A 76 14.66 2.97 -17.17
N ASP A 77 15.81 3.04 -17.81
CA ASP A 77 16.69 4.19 -17.69
C ASP A 77 16.04 5.41 -18.38
N TRP A 78 15.62 6.34 -17.57
CA TRP A 78 14.90 7.55 -17.98
C TRP A 78 15.84 8.73 -18.25
N HIS A 79 17.15 8.49 -18.21
CA HIS A 79 18.18 9.45 -18.57
C HIS A 79 18.75 9.16 -19.98
N GLY A 80 19.34 10.17 -20.59
CA GLY A 80 20.10 10.02 -21.82
C GLY A 80 19.24 9.73 -23.05
N ASP A 81 19.57 8.67 -23.79
CA ASP A 81 19.02 8.35 -25.12
C ASP A 81 17.71 7.56 -25.12
N TYR A 82 17.12 7.29 -23.97
CA TYR A 82 15.88 6.53 -23.80
C TYR A 82 15.88 5.13 -24.45
N ARG A 83 17.04 4.46 -24.51
CA ARG A 83 17.17 3.13 -25.15
C ARG A 83 16.25 2.09 -24.58
N ASP A 84 15.99 2.12 -23.25
CA ASP A 84 15.07 1.18 -22.60
C ASP A 84 13.62 1.38 -23.03
N PHE A 85 13.23 2.60 -23.42
CA PHE A 85 11.90 2.89 -23.94
C PHE A 85 11.74 2.48 -25.40
N ARG A 86 12.84 2.29 -26.15
CA ARG A 86 12.84 1.89 -27.56
C ARG A 86 13.11 0.41 -27.78
N LYS A 87 13.73 -0.29 -26.81
CA LYS A 87 14.25 -1.65 -26.98
C LYS A 87 13.26 -2.72 -27.40
N LEU A 88 11.96 -2.55 -27.06
CA LEU A 88 10.88 -3.48 -27.43
C LEU A 88 10.04 -2.98 -28.60
N GLY A 89 10.35 -1.79 -29.13
CA GLY A 89 9.62 -1.20 -30.24
C GLY A 89 8.24 -0.68 -29.83
N ARG A 90 7.32 -0.71 -30.81
CA ARG A 90 5.96 -0.21 -30.71
C ARG A 90 4.99 -1.36 -30.43
N PRO A 91 4.09 -1.25 -29.43
CA PRO A 91 3.02 -2.23 -29.27
C PRO A 91 1.89 -2.00 -30.28
N ARG A 92 1.17 -3.04 -30.58
CA ARG A 92 -0.01 -3.00 -31.45
C ARG A 92 -1.17 -2.20 -30.84
N LEU A 93 -1.37 -2.29 -29.51
CA LEU A 93 -2.52 -1.74 -28.81
C LEU A 93 -2.16 -0.51 -27.97
N PHE A 94 -1.39 -0.66 -26.92
CA PHE A 94 -1.08 0.44 -26.00
C PHE A 94 0.18 0.22 -25.16
N PHE A 95 0.68 1.31 -24.59
CA PHE A 95 1.63 1.30 -23.49
C PHE A 95 0.90 1.41 -22.15
N GLY A 96 1.17 0.48 -21.22
CA GLY A 96 0.74 0.59 -19.84
C GLY A 96 1.88 1.12 -18.97
N VAL A 97 1.59 2.09 -18.08
CA VAL A 97 2.58 2.69 -17.19
C VAL A 97 2.11 2.57 -15.75
N SER A 98 2.98 2.05 -14.89
CA SER A 98 2.77 1.94 -13.45
C SER A 98 3.99 2.44 -12.68
N PRO A 99 3.82 3.22 -11.60
CA PRO A 99 4.93 3.68 -10.75
C PRO A 99 5.57 2.53 -9.94
N GLY A 100 4.84 1.41 -9.80
CA GLY A 100 5.18 0.26 -8.97
C GLY A 100 4.13 -0.04 -7.90
N ALA A 101 4.47 -0.92 -6.97
CA ALA A 101 3.59 -1.39 -5.89
C ALA A 101 3.33 -0.33 -4.80
N MET A 102 4.19 0.68 -4.70
CA MET A 102 4.07 1.80 -3.75
C MET A 102 4.09 3.13 -4.50
N ASP A 103 3.37 4.12 -3.96
CA ASP A 103 3.48 5.50 -4.40
C ASP A 103 4.95 5.96 -4.38
N SER A 104 5.43 6.55 -5.49
CA SER A 104 6.84 6.88 -5.66
C SER A 104 7.34 7.88 -4.63
N MET A 105 6.54 8.90 -4.33
CA MET A 105 6.92 9.94 -3.38
C MET A 105 6.96 9.41 -1.94
N VAL A 106 6.01 8.55 -1.55
CA VAL A 106 6.01 7.86 -0.25
C VAL A 106 7.20 6.91 -0.14
N ASN A 107 7.57 6.24 -1.23
CA ASN A 107 8.74 5.36 -1.27
C ASN A 107 10.06 6.12 -1.18
N HIS A 108 10.17 7.27 -1.85
CA HIS A 108 11.42 8.02 -1.95
C HIS A 108 11.70 8.92 -0.74
N TYR A 109 10.66 9.36 -0.02
CA TYR A 109 10.81 10.35 1.03
C TYR A 109 10.24 9.88 2.37
N THR A 110 10.82 10.40 3.45
CA THR A 110 10.29 10.25 4.81
C THR A 110 9.17 11.27 5.07
N ALA A 111 8.42 11.10 6.18
CA ALA A 111 7.44 12.08 6.65
C ALA A 111 8.00 13.50 6.88
N ASN A 112 9.30 13.63 7.07
CA ASN A 112 10.01 14.91 7.20
C ASN A 112 10.61 15.40 5.86
N ARG A 113 10.11 14.93 4.73
CA ARG A 113 10.54 15.27 3.37
C ARG A 113 12.03 15.00 3.09
N ARG A 114 12.67 14.13 3.88
CA ARG A 114 14.05 13.71 3.65
C ARG A 114 14.08 12.54 2.68
N ARG A 115 14.94 12.66 1.66
CA ARG A 115 15.17 11.58 0.70
C ARG A 115 15.73 10.35 1.42
N ARG A 116 15.20 9.17 1.09
CA ARG A 116 15.72 7.89 1.58
C ARG A 116 17.00 7.52 0.85
N SER A 117 17.80 6.67 1.45
CA SER A 117 19.07 6.18 0.88
C SER A 117 18.89 4.91 0.04
N ASP A 118 17.75 4.24 0.20
CA ASP A 118 17.45 2.93 -0.38
C ASP A 118 16.04 2.88 -0.98
N ASP A 119 15.86 1.97 -1.94
CA ASP A 119 14.58 1.61 -2.53
C ASP A 119 14.39 0.10 -2.45
N ALA A 120 13.42 -0.35 -1.64
CA ALA A 120 13.15 -1.75 -1.42
C ALA A 120 12.72 -2.52 -2.68
N TYR A 121 12.21 -1.83 -3.70
CA TYR A 121 11.74 -2.41 -4.95
C TYR A 121 12.80 -2.47 -6.05
N THR A 122 14.04 -2.13 -5.72
CA THR A 122 15.17 -2.11 -6.66
C THR A 122 16.17 -3.23 -6.33
N PRO A 123 16.80 -3.87 -7.33
CA PRO A 123 17.82 -4.87 -7.10
C PRO A 123 19.00 -4.31 -6.30
N GLY A 124 19.34 -4.96 -5.19
CA GLY A 124 20.35 -4.50 -4.24
C GLY A 124 19.89 -3.33 -3.36
N GLY A 125 18.61 -2.97 -3.36
CA GLY A 125 18.07 -1.84 -2.58
C GLY A 125 18.55 -0.47 -3.06
N ARG A 126 19.11 -0.36 -4.28
CA ARG A 126 19.75 0.88 -4.77
C ARG A 126 18.71 1.96 -5.07
N PHE A 127 18.86 3.12 -4.44
CA PHE A 127 18.03 4.30 -4.73
C PHE A 127 18.34 4.89 -6.13
N GLY A 128 17.31 5.52 -6.75
CA GLY A 128 17.44 6.30 -7.99
C GLY A 128 17.25 5.52 -9.28
N ALA A 129 16.78 4.26 -9.22
CA ALA A 129 16.43 3.49 -10.41
C ALA A 129 15.11 3.93 -11.05
N ARG A 130 14.23 4.58 -10.31
CA ARG A 130 13.02 5.22 -10.82
C ARG A 130 13.02 6.71 -10.50
N PRO A 131 12.37 7.57 -11.32
CA PRO A 131 12.21 8.99 -11.02
C PRO A 131 11.20 9.22 -9.89
N ASP A 132 11.15 10.45 -9.39
CA ASP A 132 9.97 10.96 -8.72
C ASP A 132 8.84 11.05 -9.75
N MET A 133 7.62 10.65 -9.38
CA MET A 133 6.44 10.64 -10.26
C MET A 133 6.68 9.91 -11.60
N PRO A 134 6.98 8.58 -11.60
CA PRO A 134 7.20 7.80 -12.82
C PRO A 134 6.06 7.89 -13.83
N SER A 135 4.82 8.04 -13.36
CA SER A 135 3.64 8.24 -14.22
C SER A 135 3.80 9.44 -15.15
N ILE A 136 4.35 10.56 -14.67
CA ILE A 136 4.59 11.77 -15.48
C ILE A 136 5.81 11.56 -16.39
N VAL A 137 6.93 11.09 -15.82
CA VAL A 137 8.20 11.00 -16.55
C VAL A 137 8.10 9.97 -17.68
N TYR A 138 7.56 8.79 -17.39
CA TYR A 138 7.47 7.72 -18.39
C TYR A 138 6.46 8.04 -19.49
N SER A 139 5.29 8.60 -19.14
CA SER A 139 4.30 8.98 -20.16
C SER A 139 4.82 10.05 -21.11
N ARG A 140 5.57 11.05 -20.60
CA ARG A 140 6.21 12.09 -21.43
C ARG A 140 7.19 11.47 -22.42
N ILE A 141 8.10 10.62 -21.96
CA ILE A 141 9.10 9.97 -22.83
C ILE A 141 8.42 9.11 -23.87
N LEU A 142 7.41 8.32 -23.48
CA LEU A 142 6.65 7.48 -24.43
C LEU A 142 5.88 8.30 -25.44
N ARG A 143 5.32 9.44 -25.06
CA ARG A 143 4.61 10.34 -25.98
C ARG A 143 5.53 10.98 -26.99
N GLU A 144 6.74 11.38 -26.56
CA GLU A 144 7.77 11.89 -27.45
C GLU A 144 8.18 10.86 -28.50
N LEU A 145 8.40 9.61 -28.08
CA LEU A 145 8.86 8.52 -28.96
C LEU A 145 7.75 7.92 -29.85
N TYR A 146 6.51 7.87 -29.34
CA TYR A 146 5.39 7.19 -29.99
C TYR A 146 4.10 8.02 -29.89
N PRO A 147 3.99 9.13 -30.65
CA PRO A 147 2.90 10.11 -30.47
C PRO A 147 1.50 9.57 -30.77
N ASP A 148 1.38 8.51 -31.54
CA ASP A 148 0.14 7.91 -32.02
C ASP A 148 -0.32 6.65 -31.27
N VAL A 149 0.48 6.18 -30.28
CA VAL A 149 0.13 5.01 -29.46
C VAL A 149 -0.59 5.48 -28.18
N PRO A 150 -1.72 4.87 -27.80
CA PRO A 150 -2.36 5.12 -26.52
C PRO A 150 -1.44 4.82 -25.32
N ILE A 151 -1.44 5.70 -24.32
CA ILE A 151 -0.70 5.53 -23.07
C ILE A 151 -1.70 5.49 -21.92
N ILE A 152 -1.68 4.40 -21.18
CA ILE A 152 -2.61 4.11 -20.08
C ILE A 152 -1.85 4.06 -18.76
N LEU A 153 -2.22 4.94 -17.82
CA LEU A 153 -1.68 4.90 -16.48
C LEU A 153 -2.47 3.94 -15.60
N GLY A 154 -1.78 3.24 -14.73
CA GLY A 154 -2.37 2.38 -13.71
C GLY A 154 -1.56 2.38 -12.43
N GLY A 155 -2.00 1.58 -11.46
CA GLY A 155 -1.35 1.43 -10.16
C GLY A 155 -1.71 2.52 -9.16
N ILE A 156 -1.09 2.45 -7.98
CA ILE A 156 -1.49 3.24 -6.82
C ILE A 156 -1.31 4.74 -7.02
N GLU A 157 -0.22 5.18 -7.61
CA GLU A 157 0.09 6.61 -7.81
C GLU A 157 -0.98 7.30 -8.66
N ALA A 158 -1.35 6.70 -9.79
CA ALA A 158 -2.39 7.21 -10.67
C ALA A 158 -3.78 7.15 -10.02
N SER A 159 -4.10 6.05 -9.34
CA SER A 159 -5.37 5.90 -8.61
C SER A 159 -5.59 6.99 -7.57
N LEU A 160 -4.54 7.32 -6.80
CA LEU A 160 -4.63 8.29 -5.71
C LEU A 160 -4.62 9.75 -6.20
N ARG A 161 -4.28 10.01 -7.48
CA ARG A 161 -4.18 11.34 -8.07
C ARG A 161 -5.12 11.54 -9.26
N ARG A 162 -6.21 10.76 -9.32
CA ARG A 162 -7.17 10.79 -10.43
C ARG A 162 -8.05 12.06 -10.48
N LEU A 163 -8.15 12.78 -9.39
CA LEU A 163 -8.81 14.08 -9.23
C LEU A 163 -7.86 15.05 -8.55
N SER A 164 -8.31 16.27 -8.25
CA SER A 164 -7.50 17.23 -7.49
C SER A 164 -7.04 16.64 -6.17
N TYR A 165 -5.77 16.83 -5.85
CA TYR A 165 -5.13 16.26 -4.67
C TYR A 165 -4.10 17.20 -4.05
N TYR A 166 -3.88 17.09 -2.75
CA TYR A 166 -2.80 17.79 -2.07
C TYR A 166 -1.49 17.03 -2.23
N ASP A 167 -0.49 17.70 -2.82
CA ASP A 167 0.88 17.22 -2.86
C ASP A 167 1.65 17.70 -1.63
N TYR A 168 1.99 16.76 -0.75
CA TYR A 168 2.67 17.03 0.51
C TYR A 168 4.11 17.55 0.29
N TRP A 169 4.81 17.07 -0.73
CA TRP A 169 6.22 17.39 -0.96
C TRP A 169 6.39 18.78 -1.55
N GLU A 170 5.48 19.20 -2.44
CA GLU A 170 5.43 20.54 -3.00
C GLU A 170 4.61 21.53 -2.17
N ASP A 171 3.87 21.03 -1.17
CA ASP A 171 2.98 21.80 -0.28
C ASP A 171 1.93 22.62 -1.02
N LYS A 172 1.31 22.00 -2.03
CA LYS A 172 0.27 22.65 -2.84
C LYS A 172 -0.82 21.68 -3.28
N LEU A 173 -2.00 22.24 -3.60
CA LEU A 173 -3.06 21.52 -4.30
C LEU A 173 -2.66 21.37 -5.76
N ARG A 174 -2.73 20.15 -6.30
CA ARG A 174 -2.48 19.81 -7.69
C ARG A 174 -3.80 19.39 -8.36
N PRO A 175 -3.97 19.61 -9.67
CA PRO A 175 -5.10 19.06 -10.40
C PRO A 175 -4.97 17.54 -10.56
N SER A 176 -5.89 16.92 -11.28
CA SER A 176 -5.75 15.51 -11.67
C SER A 176 -4.42 15.24 -12.33
N LEU A 177 -3.76 14.15 -11.98
CA LEU A 177 -2.51 13.69 -12.63
C LEU A 177 -2.68 13.60 -14.16
N LEU A 178 -3.88 13.27 -14.63
CA LEU A 178 -4.17 13.15 -16.06
C LEU A 178 -4.02 14.47 -16.83
N THR A 179 -4.22 15.61 -16.17
CA THR A 179 -4.06 16.94 -16.78
C THR A 179 -2.61 17.45 -16.72
N GLU A 180 -1.74 16.77 -15.98
CA GLU A 180 -0.34 17.14 -15.80
C GLU A 180 0.65 16.17 -16.48
N CYS A 181 0.15 15.15 -17.19
CA CYS A 181 0.94 14.14 -17.87
C CYS A 181 0.50 13.94 -19.33
N ASP A 182 1.32 13.24 -20.09
CA ASP A 182 1.06 12.95 -21.51
C ASP A 182 0.31 11.63 -21.74
N ALA A 183 -0.25 11.04 -20.70
CA ALA A 183 -1.10 9.86 -20.84
C ALA A 183 -2.49 10.21 -21.36
N ASP A 184 -3.18 9.23 -21.91
CA ASP A 184 -4.52 9.39 -22.48
C ASP A 184 -5.62 9.13 -21.45
N ILE A 185 -5.46 8.10 -20.62
CA ILE A 185 -6.41 7.72 -19.57
C ILE A 185 -5.67 7.20 -18.32
N ILE A 186 -6.39 7.22 -17.20
CA ILE A 186 -5.99 6.53 -15.98
C ILE A 186 -6.96 5.37 -15.74
N THR A 187 -6.45 4.20 -15.39
CA THR A 187 -7.22 3.13 -14.76
C THR A 187 -6.98 3.17 -13.25
N TYR A 188 -8.04 3.19 -12.45
CA TYR A 188 -7.92 3.28 -11.00
C TYR A 188 -8.40 2.00 -10.31
N GLY A 189 -7.99 1.78 -9.07
CA GLY A 189 -8.35 0.59 -8.32
C GLY A 189 -7.65 -0.68 -8.78
N MET A 190 -8.34 -1.81 -8.67
CA MET A 190 -7.83 -3.11 -9.11
C MET A 190 -8.00 -3.24 -10.61
N GLY A 191 -6.88 -3.35 -11.34
CA GLY A 191 -6.81 -3.14 -12.79
C GLY A 191 -7.17 -4.35 -13.66
N GLU A 192 -7.44 -5.52 -13.11
CA GLU A 192 -7.56 -6.77 -13.85
C GLU A 192 -8.65 -6.69 -14.94
N LYS A 193 -9.87 -6.32 -14.61
CA LYS A 193 -10.99 -6.25 -15.57
C LYS A 193 -10.84 -5.12 -16.57
N VAL A 194 -10.54 -3.92 -16.08
CA VAL A 194 -10.48 -2.72 -16.94
C VAL A 194 -9.38 -2.84 -17.98
N THR A 195 -8.23 -3.43 -17.64
CA THR A 195 -7.11 -3.55 -18.58
C THR A 195 -7.41 -4.54 -19.69
N VAL A 196 -8.08 -5.65 -19.39
CA VAL A 196 -8.54 -6.62 -20.40
C VAL A 196 -9.60 -6.01 -21.30
N GLU A 197 -10.56 -5.28 -20.76
CA GLU A 197 -11.60 -4.61 -21.58
C GLU A 197 -10.98 -3.57 -22.53
N ILE A 198 -10.00 -2.79 -22.05
CA ILE A 198 -9.24 -1.85 -22.88
C ILE A 198 -8.54 -2.59 -24.02
N ALA A 199 -7.84 -3.69 -23.71
CA ALA A 199 -7.15 -4.50 -24.72
C ALA A 199 -8.13 -5.06 -25.76
N HIS A 200 -9.28 -5.57 -25.31
CA HIS A 200 -10.33 -6.10 -26.20
C HIS A 200 -10.89 -5.03 -27.16
N ARG A 201 -11.18 -3.81 -26.65
CA ARG A 201 -11.71 -2.75 -27.52
C ARG A 201 -10.69 -2.27 -28.55
N LEU A 202 -9.43 -2.10 -28.11
CA LEU A 202 -8.35 -1.71 -29.04
C LEU A 202 -8.00 -2.81 -30.03
N ALA A 203 -8.04 -4.09 -29.63
CA ALA A 203 -7.80 -5.21 -30.52
C ALA A 203 -8.84 -5.28 -31.64
N LYS A 204 -10.13 -5.09 -31.33
CA LYS A 204 -11.19 -5.04 -32.35
C LYS A 204 -10.93 -3.98 -33.43
N LEU A 205 -10.32 -2.85 -33.08
CA LEU A 205 -9.90 -1.85 -34.08
C LEU A 205 -8.64 -2.27 -34.80
N ALA A 206 -7.64 -2.82 -34.10
CA ALA A 206 -6.37 -3.22 -34.70
C ALA A 206 -6.48 -4.42 -35.63
N ASP A 207 -7.54 -5.24 -35.52
CA ASP A 207 -7.80 -6.41 -36.36
C ASP A 207 -8.51 -6.04 -37.67
N ILE A 208 -8.93 -4.78 -37.87
CA ILE A 208 -9.53 -4.32 -39.13
C ILE A 208 -8.43 -4.11 -40.17
N ASP A 209 -8.58 -4.74 -41.33
CA ASP A 209 -7.75 -4.46 -42.50
C ASP A 209 -8.23 -3.16 -43.15
N TYR A 210 -7.60 -2.05 -42.78
CA TYR A 210 -7.95 -0.72 -43.27
C TYR A 210 -7.62 -0.49 -44.74
N GLU A 211 -6.63 -1.23 -45.31
CA GLU A 211 -6.28 -1.12 -46.71
C GLU A 211 -7.35 -1.81 -47.59
N GLN A 212 -7.79 -3.01 -47.22
CA GLN A 212 -8.83 -3.73 -47.93
C GLN A 212 -10.23 -3.14 -47.71
N SER A 213 -10.52 -2.67 -46.51
CA SER A 213 -11.85 -2.12 -46.18
C SER A 213 -12.13 -0.73 -46.78
N GLY A 214 -11.08 -0.01 -47.19
CA GLY A 214 -11.21 1.37 -47.68
C GLY A 214 -11.60 2.37 -46.57
N ILE A 215 -11.61 1.95 -45.30
CA ILE A 215 -11.90 2.79 -44.13
C ILE A 215 -10.58 3.40 -43.65
N LYS A 216 -10.62 4.67 -43.27
CA LYS A 216 -9.45 5.33 -42.66
C LYS A 216 -9.12 4.72 -41.29
N ALA A 217 -7.85 4.37 -41.07
CA ALA A 217 -7.39 3.91 -39.75
C ALA A 217 -7.63 4.97 -38.65
N PRO A 218 -8.10 4.56 -37.46
CA PRO A 218 -8.43 5.50 -36.40
C PRO A 218 -7.19 6.21 -35.86
N THR A 219 -7.34 7.49 -35.62
CA THR A 219 -6.37 8.31 -34.90
C THR A 219 -6.25 7.88 -33.43
N ARG A 220 -5.20 8.32 -32.74
CA ARG A 220 -5.09 8.09 -31.29
C ARG A 220 -6.30 8.62 -30.52
N ALA A 221 -6.79 9.82 -30.85
CA ALA A 221 -7.96 10.42 -30.20
C ALA A 221 -9.21 9.54 -30.35
N GLU A 222 -9.46 9.01 -31.54
CA GLU A 222 -10.57 8.09 -31.79
C GLU A 222 -10.41 6.77 -31.05
N LYS A 223 -9.18 6.25 -30.96
CA LYS A 223 -8.87 5.05 -30.12
C LYS A 223 -9.12 5.30 -28.63
N VAL A 224 -8.83 6.50 -28.11
CA VAL A 224 -9.07 6.87 -26.72
C VAL A 224 -10.55 7.08 -26.46
N GLU A 225 -11.27 7.65 -27.42
CA GLU A 225 -12.71 7.92 -27.28
C GLU A 225 -13.52 6.66 -27.00
N ILE A 226 -13.22 5.54 -27.67
CA ILE A 226 -13.92 4.27 -27.44
C ILE A 226 -13.65 3.65 -26.07
N LEU A 227 -12.68 4.16 -25.33
CA LEU A 227 -12.34 3.69 -23.97
C LEU A 227 -13.02 4.51 -22.87
N SER A 228 -13.63 5.61 -23.23
CA SER A 228 -14.03 6.66 -22.30
C SER A 228 -15.27 6.33 -21.45
N ASP A 229 -16.05 5.33 -21.83
CA ASP A 229 -17.23 4.84 -21.09
C ASP A 229 -16.95 3.58 -20.25
N ILE A 230 -15.71 3.04 -20.33
CA ILE A 230 -15.34 1.85 -19.57
C ILE A 230 -15.36 2.18 -18.05
N PRO A 231 -15.97 1.33 -17.22
CA PRO A 231 -15.84 1.46 -15.77
C PRO A 231 -14.37 1.49 -15.30
N GLN A 232 -14.10 2.22 -14.22
CA GLN A 232 -12.73 2.43 -13.67
C GLN A 232 -11.77 3.23 -14.57
N VAL A 233 -12.25 3.80 -15.66
CA VAL A 233 -11.47 4.72 -16.50
C VAL A 233 -11.68 6.16 -16.05
N VAL A 234 -10.59 6.93 -16.04
CA VAL A 234 -10.58 8.38 -15.89
C VAL A 234 -10.10 8.97 -17.20
N CYS A 235 -10.86 9.91 -17.76
CA CYS A 235 -10.56 10.53 -19.04
C CYS A 235 -10.81 12.04 -19.04
N ARG A 236 -10.15 12.75 -19.96
CA ARG A 236 -10.41 14.17 -20.22
C ARG A 236 -11.62 14.31 -21.11
N ARG A 237 -12.42 15.35 -20.87
CA ARG A 237 -13.64 15.68 -21.62
C ARG A 237 -13.73 17.18 -21.91
N PRO A 238 -14.39 17.58 -22.99
CA PRO A 238 -14.80 18.97 -23.20
C PRO A 238 -15.70 19.48 -22.06
N LEU A 239 -15.63 20.78 -21.76
CA LEU A 239 -16.42 21.39 -20.66
C LEU A 239 -17.93 21.32 -20.88
N ASP A 240 -18.38 21.38 -22.12
CA ASP A 240 -19.77 21.29 -22.50
C ASP A 240 -20.42 19.92 -22.24
N MET A 241 -19.60 18.90 -21.95
CA MET A 241 -20.08 17.59 -21.55
C MET A 241 -20.36 17.48 -20.04
N ILE A 242 -19.97 18.45 -19.23
CA ILE A 242 -20.32 18.47 -17.80
C ILE A 242 -21.83 18.62 -17.65
N PRO A 243 -22.52 17.74 -16.90
CA PRO A 243 -23.95 17.88 -16.66
C PRO A 243 -24.31 19.24 -16.03
N SER A 244 -25.20 19.99 -16.66
CA SER A 244 -25.66 21.27 -16.12
C SER A 244 -26.54 21.12 -14.87
N GLU A 245 -27.26 20.01 -14.80
CA GLU A 245 -28.12 19.63 -13.66
C GLU A 245 -27.79 18.21 -13.22
N PRO A 246 -26.71 18.04 -12.41
CA PRO A 246 -26.31 16.71 -11.91
C PRO A 246 -27.39 16.20 -10.95
N ASP A 247 -27.83 14.95 -11.14
CA ASP A 247 -28.86 14.31 -10.31
C ASP A 247 -28.34 13.82 -8.94
N GLY A 248 -27.03 13.82 -8.72
CA GLY A 248 -26.41 13.33 -7.50
C GLY A 248 -26.50 11.80 -7.32
N VAL A 249 -27.05 11.10 -8.30
CA VAL A 249 -27.20 9.63 -8.33
C VAL A 249 -26.33 9.01 -9.41
N ASN A 250 -26.40 9.53 -10.63
CA ASN A 250 -25.59 9.06 -11.75
C ASN A 250 -24.35 9.93 -11.97
N ASP A 251 -24.48 11.22 -11.70
CA ASP A 251 -23.41 12.19 -11.88
C ASP A 251 -23.29 13.13 -10.68
N ILE A 252 -22.06 13.38 -10.27
CA ILE A 252 -21.67 14.36 -9.27
C ILE A 252 -20.67 15.32 -9.91
N VAL A 253 -20.98 16.62 -9.85
CA VAL A 253 -20.06 17.67 -10.29
C VAL A 253 -19.42 18.31 -9.07
N LEU A 254 -18.09 18.23 -9.02
CA LEU A 254 -17.28 18.82 -7.97
C LEU A 254 -17.03 20.31 -8.22
N HIS A 255 -16.66 21.04 -7.17
CA HIS A 255 -16.11 22.37 -7.33
C HIS A 255 -14.91 22.33 -8.28
N PRO A 256 -14.76 23.31 -9.20
CA PRO A 256 -13.61 23.43 -10.07
C PRO A 256 -12.29 23.44 -9.30
N PHE A 257 -11.23 22.94 -9.92
CA PHE A 257 -9.90 22.91 -9.30
C PHE A 257 -9.44 24.30 -8.83
N GLU A 258 -9.64 25.32 -9.65
CA GLU A 258 -9.26 26.71 -9.36
C GLU A 258 -10.00 27.29 -8.15
N ASP A 259 -11.25 26.88 -7.94
CA ASP A 259 -12.03 27.29 -6.78
C ASP A 259 -11.52 26.58 -5.51
N CYS A 260 -11.10 25.32 -5.63
CA CYS A 260 -10.48 24.59 -4.52
C CYS A 260 -9.13 25.19 -4.10
N GLN A 261 -8.37 25.78 -5.04
CA GLN A 261 -7.15 26.52 -4.72
C GLN A 261 -7.42 27.81 -3.94
N ARG A 262 -8.51 28.50 -4.26
CA ARG A 262 -8.92 29.76 -3.60
C ARG A 262 -9.61 29.51 -2.26
N ASN A 263 -10.35 28.41 -2.15
CA ASN A 263 -11.14 28.08 -0.97
C ASN A 263 -10.92 26.62 -0.56
N LYS A 264 -10.15 26.44 0.48
CA LYS A 264 -9.81 25.11 1.02
C LYS A 264 -11.04 24.30 1.50
N LYS A 265 -12.16 24.96 1.86
CA LYS A 265 -13.40 24.25 2.19
C LYS A 265 -14.01 23.53 0.98
N HIS A 266 -13.95 24.15 -0.21
CA HIS A 266 -14.42 23.50 -1.44
C HIS A 266 -13.65 22.20 -1.72
N GLN A 267 -12.34 22.17 -1.46
CA GLN A 267 -11.58 20.92 -1.56
C GLN A 267 -12.03 19.88 -0.52
N ALA A 268 -12.29 20.28 0.73
CA ALA A 268 -12.81 19.37 1.74
C ALA A 268 -14.20 18.81 1.38
N GLU A 269 -15.09 19.64 0.82
CA GLU A 269 -16.41 19.24 0.33
C GLU A 269 -16.30 18.27 -0.85
N ASN A 270 -15.43 18.57 -1.83
CA ASN A 270 -15.13 17.68 -2.94
C ASN A 270 -14.65 16.32 -2.44
N PHE A 271 -13.73 16.31 -1.47
CA PHE A 271 -13.17 15.07 -0.96
C PHE A 271 -14.22 14.18 -0.29
N ARG A 272 -15.19 14.77 0.40
CA ARG A 272 -16.30 13.99 0.96
C ARG A 272 -17.02 13.20 -0.14
N HIS A 273 -17.37 13.85 -1.27
CA HIS A 273 -18.00 13.17 -2.40
C HIS A 273 -17.09 12.09 -3.00
N ILE A 274 -15.81 12.40 -3.18
CA ILE A 274 -14.82 11.44 -3.71
C ILE A 274 -14.71 10.19 -2.83
N GLU A 275 -14.66 10.36 -1.52
CA GLU A 275 -14.57 9.21 -0.59
C GLU A 275 -15.88 8.42 -0.55
N GLU A 276 -17.03 9.09 -0.49
CA GLU A 276 -18.34 8.43 -0.50
C GLU A 276 -18.50 7.58 -1.75
N GLU A 277 -18.24 8.14 -2.95
CA GLU A 277 -18.37 7.40 -4.21
C GLU A 277 -17.36 6.28 -4.35
N SER A 278 -16.15 6.44 -3.85
CA SER A 278 -15.13 5.37 -3.85
C SER A 278 -15.51 4.17 -2.97
N ASN A 279 -16.50 4.32 -2.07
CA ASN A 279 -16.89 3.31 -1.10
C ASN A 279 -18.33 2.82 -1.27
N LYS A 280 -19.05 3.25 -2.31
CA LYS A 280 -20.38 2.74 -2.65
C LYS A 280 -20.30 1.49 -3.52
N TRP A 281 -21.33 0.66 -3.45
CA TRP A 281 -21.54 -0.45 -4.37
C TRP A 281 -21.98 0.05 -5.75
N HIS A 282 -22.93 1.00 -5.76
CA HIS A 282 -23.38 1.73 -6.93
C HIS A 282 -22.95 3.20 -6.78
N ALA A 283 -21.83 3.51 -7.40
CA ALA A 283 -21.26 4.86 -7.38
C ALA A 283 -21.78 5.72 -8.53
N ALA A 284 -21.77 7.02 -8.35
CA ALA A 284 -21.95 8.01 -9.41
C ALA A 284 -20.64 8.24 -10.17
N ARG A 285 -20.73 8.74 -11.41
CA ARG A 285 -19.59 9.32 -12.11
C ARG A 285 -19.24 10.65 -11.45
N ILE A 286 -17.95 10.98 -11.44
CA ILE A 286 -17.48 12.24 -10.84
C ILE A 286 -16.88 13.11 -11.94
N TRP A 287 -17.30 14.37 -11.98
CA TRP A 287 -16.83 15.40 -12.90
C TRP A 287 -16.10 16.48 -12.13
N GLN A 288 -14.93 16.89 -12.60
CA GLN A 288 -14.21 18.05 -12.07
C GLN A 288 -13.64 18.90 -13.20
N GLN A 289 -14.02 20.18 -13.26
CA GLN A 289 -13.40 21.13 -14.16
C GLN A 289 -11.97 21.44 -13.72
N THR A 290 -11.06 21.52 -14.70
CA THR A 290 -9.67 21.95 -14.54
C THR A 290 -9.28 22.76 -15.77
N GLY A 291 -9.09 24.07 -15.62
CA GLY A 291 -8.82 24.95 -16.76
C GLY A 291 -9.93 24.89 -17.80
N ASN A 292 -9.55 24.56 -19.04
CA ASN A 292 -10.45 24.50 -20.21
C ASN A 292 -10.95 23.09 -20.51
N GLU A 293 -10.77 22.14 -19.62
CA GLU A 293 -11.23 20.76 -19.78
C GLU A 293 -11.87 20.22 -18.50
N ALA A 294 -12.57 19.12 -18.60
CA ALA A 294 -13.12 18.37 -17.49
C ALA A 294 -12.42 17.03 -17.33
N VAL A 295 -12.25 16.59 -16.10
CA VAL A 295 -11.86 15.22 -15.78
C VAL A 295 -13.11 14.46 -15.37
N LEU A 296 -13.38 13.36 -16.08
CA LEU A 296 -14.44 12.41 -15.79
C LEU A 296 -13.85 11.17 -15.14
N VAL A 297 -14.35 10.82 -13.97
CA VAL A 297 -14.08 9.52 -13.30
C VAL A 297 -15.31 8.65 -13.45
N ASN A 298 -15.21 7.59 -14.23
CA ASN A 298 -16.28 6.61 -14.39
C ASN A 298 -16.48 5.78 -13.12
N VAL A 299 -17.64 5.16 -12.99
CA VAL A 299 -17.99 4.29 -11.88
C VAL A 299 -17.00 3.11 -11.75
N PRO A 300 -16.75 2.58 -10.55
CA PRO A 300 -15.93 1.37 -10.41
C PRO A 300 -16.68 0.13 -10.93
N TYR A 301 -15.94 -0.90 -11.32
CA TYR A 301 -16.55 -2.23 -11.46
C TYR A 301 -17.11 -2.71 -10.11
N PRO A 302 -18.15 -3.52 -10.10
CA PRO A 302 -18.55 -4.24 -8.89
C PRO A 302 -17.38 -5.00 -8.27
N PRO A 303 -17.39 -5.23 -6.94
CA PRO A 303 -16.37 -6.04 -6.29
C PRO A 303 -16.20 -7.40 -6.99
N LEU A 304 -14.94 -7.84 -7.13
CA LEU A 304 -14.62 -9.11 -7.77
C LEU A 304 -15.29 -10.27 -7.02
N THR A 305 -15.84 -11.23 -7.76
CA THR A 305 -16.31 -12.49 -7.19
C THR A 305 -15.13 -13.36 -6.74
N THR A 306 -15.41 -14.43 -5.97
CA THR A 306 -14.37 -15.39 -5.56
C THR A 306 -13.71 -16.03 -6.76
N GLU A 307 -14.49 -16.40 -7.78
CA GLU A 307 -14.01 -17.02 -9.01
C GLU A 307 -13.09 -16.09 -9.80
N GLU A 308 -13.43 -14.80 -9.89
CA GLU A 308 -12.62 -13.79 -10.56
C GLU A 308 -11.30 -13.53 -9.82
N VAL A 309 -11.34 -13.50 -8.50
CA VAL A 309 -10.12 -13.36 -7.69
C VAL A 309 -9.25 -14.60 -7.83
N ASP A 310 -9.82 -15.80 -7.72
CA ASP A 310 -9.11 -17.06 -7.91
C ASP A 310 -8.46 -17.13 -9.29
N ALA A 311 -9.20 -16.78 -10.36
CA ALA A 311 -8.68 -16.75 -11.72
C ALA A 311 -7.42 -15.88 -11.86
N SER A 312 -7.37 -14.74 -11.15
CA SER A 312 -6.19 -13.86 -11.14
C SER A 312 -5.01 -14.45 -10.36
N PHE A 313 -5.26 -15.06 -9.19
CA PHE A 313 -4.21 -15.60 -8.32
C PHE A 313 -3.67 -16.97 -8.78
N ASP A 314 -4.48 -17.77 -9.48
CA ASP A 314 -4.11 -19.10 -9.96
C ASP A 314 -3.29 -19.08 -11.25
N LEU A 315 -3.06 -17.89 -11.85
CA LEU A 315 -2.20 -17.72 -13.03
C LEU A 315 -0.79 -18.30 -12.79
N PRO A 316 -0.05 -18.59 -13.88
CA PRO A 316 1.22 -19.31 -13.77
C PRO A 316 2.38 -18.40 -13.31
N TYR A 317 2.24 -17.75 -12.17
CA TYR A 317 3.34 -16.99 -11.56
C TYR A 317 4.50 -17.93 -11.20
N THR A 318 5.72 -17.53 -11.54
CA THR A 318 6.94 -18.21 -11.08
C THR A 318 7.21 -17.97 -9.60
N ARG A 319 6.65 -16.93 -9.02
CA ARG A 319 6.88 -16.38 -7.67
C ARG A 319 8.33 -15.98 -7.41
N MET A 320 9.10 -15.67 -8.46
CA MET A 320 10.52 -15.34 -8.39
C MET A 320 10.84 -14.04 -9.13
N PRO A 321 11.93 -13.34 -8.75
CA PRO A 321 12.49 -12.25 -9.55
C PRO A 321 12.93 -12.76 -10.92
N HIS A 322 12.82 -11.90 -11.94
CA HIS A 322 13.28 -12.22 -13.28
C HIS A 322 14.78 -12.54 -13.30
N PRO A 323 15.25 -13.57 -14.03
CA PRO A 323 16.66 -14.00 -14.08
C PRO A 323 17.65 -12.91 -14.48
N ARG A 324 17.22 -11.85 -15.18
CA ARG A 324 18.04 -10.69 -15.56
C ARG A 324 18.79 -10.04 -14.40
N TYR A 325 18.32 -10.20 -13.17
CA TYR A 325 18.94 -9.59 -12.00
C TYR A 325 20.12 -10.38 -11.44
N ASN A 326 20.42 -11.59 -12.00
CA ASN A 326 21.58 -12.40 -11.63
C ASN A 326 21.71 -12.63 -10.12
N GLY A 327 20.62 -12.95 -9.44
CA GLY A 327 20.58 -13.22 -8.01
C GLY A 327 20.72 -12.00 -7.09
N LYS A 328 20.70 -10.76 -7.64
CA LYS A 328 20.67 -9.56 -6.80
C LYS A 328 19.38 -9.52 -5.96
N VAL A 329 19.55 -9.35 -4.66
CA VAL A 329 18.44 -9.29 -3.71
C VAL A 329 17.54 -8.09 -4.00
N ILE A 330 16.24 -8.32 -4.05
CA ILE A 330 15.21 -7.26 -4.08
C ILE A 330 14.55 -7.28 -2.69
N PRO A 331 14.77 -6.27 -1.83
CA PRO A 331 14.31 -6.33 -0.43
C PRO A 331 12.81 -6.53 -0.29
N ALA A 332 11.99 -5.91 -1.14
CA ALA A 332 10.54 -6.08 -1.14
C ALA A 332 10.14 -7.54 -1.43
N TYR A 333 10.83 -8.22 -2.35
CA TYR A 333 10.59 -9.63 -2.62
C TYR A 333 10.94 -10.52 -1.42
N GLU A 334 12.09 -10.28 -0.78
CA GLU A 334 12.50 -11.04 0.40
C GLU A 334 11.46 -11.01 1.53
N MET A 335 10.75 -9.89 1.66
CA MET A 335 9.71 -9.74 2.67
C MET A 335 8.46 -10.59 2.40
N ILE A 336 8.15 -10.86 1.11
CA ILE A 336 6.87 -11.45 0.73
C ILE A 336 6.98 -12.80 -0.01
N ARG A 337 8.16 -13.29 -0.33
CA ARG A 337 8.36 -14.45 -1.21
C ARG A 337 7.58 -15.70 -0.79
N HIS A 338 7.42 -15.93 0.50
CA HIS A 338 6.64 -17.03 1.07
C HIS A 338 5.34 -16.55 1.72
N SER A 339 4.83 -15.37 1.34
CA SER A 339 3.53 -14.89 1.80
C SER A 339 2.42 -15.29 0.83
N ILE A 340 1.20 -15.43 1.36
CA ILE A 340 -0.01 -15.73 0.60
C ILE A 340 -1.07 -14.70 0.95
N CYS A 341 -1.55 -13.98 -0.06
CA CYS A 341 -2.63 -13.01 0.10
C CYS A 341 -3.97 -13.70 -0.13
N MET A 342 -4.86 -13.64 0.86
CA MET A 342 -6.12 -14.38 0.85
C MET A 342 -7.30 -13.56 0.32
N HIS A 343 -7.21 -12.23 0.34
CA HIS A 343 -8.29 -11.34 -0.09
C HIS A 343 -7.78 -9.97 -0.52
N ARG A 344 -8.60 -9.22 -1.21
CA ARG A 344 -8.45 -7.82 -1.56
C ARG A 344 -9.49 -6.98 -0.81
N GLY A 345 -9.23 -5.67 -0.69
CA GLY A 345 -10.12 -4.73 -0.03
C GLY A 345 -9.95 -4.65 1.49
N CYS A 346 -10.49 -3.58 2.08
CA CYS A 346 -10.48 -3.36 3.53
C CYS A 346 -11.63 -2.43 3.94
N PHE A 347 -12.56 -2.92 4.73
CA PHE A 347 -13.70 -2.12 5.24
C PHE A 347 -13.37 -1.32 6.51
N GLY A 348 -12.11 -1.29 6.92
CA GLY A 348 -11.68 -0.53 8.11
C GLY A 348 -11.87 0.97 7.96
N GLY A 349 -11.63 1.54 6.77
CA GLY A 349 -11.85 2.94 6.46
C GLY A 349 -11.06 3.90 7.34
N CYS A 350 -9.86 3.49 7.82
CA CYS A 350 -8.97 4.36 8.61
C CYS A 350 -8.65 5.62 7.82
N ALA A 351 -8.76 6.79 8.46
CA ALA A 351 -8.72 8.09 7.80
C ALA A 351 -7.40 8.42 7.07
N PHE A 352 -6.31 7.75 7.43
CA PHE A 352 -4.97 7.94 6.87
C PHE A 352 -4.54 6.86 5.86
N CYS A 353 -5.38 5.85 5.64
CA CYS A 353 -4.99 4.64 4.89
C CYS A 353 -5.53 4.67 3.46
N THR A 354 -4.67 4.35 2.50
CA THR A 354 -5.01 4.32 1.06
C THR A 354 -5.58 2.99 0.59
N ILE A 355 -5.61 1.94 1.42
CA ILE A 355 -6.03 0.60 0.99
C ILE A 355 -7.48 0.62 0.48
N SER A 356 -8.41 1.18 1.24
CA SER A 356 -9.81 1.26 0.80
C SER A 356 -10.00 2.17 -0.42
N ALA A 357 -9.20 3.22 -0.54
CA ALA A 357 -9.24 4.13 -1.69
C ALA A 357 -8.74 3.49 -2.99
N HIS A 358 -7.83 2.50 -2.89
CA HIS A 358 -7.24 1.81 -4.05
C HIS A 358 -7.86 0.42 -4.28
N GLN A 359 -8.01 -0.41 -3.25
CA GLN A 359 -8.54 -1.77 -3.37
C GLN A 359 -10.05 -1.87 -3.14
N GLY A 360 -10.69 -0.78 -2.70
CA GLY A 360 -12.10 -0.75 -2.33
C GLY A 360 -12.39 -1.16 -0.88
N LYS A 361 -13.58 -0.82 -0.43
CA LYS A 361 -14.11 -1.16 0.90
C LYS A 361 -14.55 -2.63 0.99
N PHE A 362 -15.13 -3.17 -0.07
CA PHE A 362 -15.70 -4.52 -0.06
C PHE A 362 -14.60 -5.57 -0.18
N ILE A 363 -14.74 -6.62 0.63
CA ILE A 363 -13.76 -7.72 0.62
C ILE A 363 -14.08 -8.66 -0.53
N SER A 364 -13.11 -8.86 -1.40
CA SER A 364 -13.11 -9.90 -2.43
C SER A 364 -12.13 -10.99 -2.01
N SER A 365 -12.65 -12.14 -1.58
CA SER A 365 -11.86 -13.24 -1.01
C SER A 365 -11.64 -14.35 -2.01
N ARG A 366 -10.47 -14.96 -1.94
CA ARG A 366 -10.16 -16.22 -2.64
C ARG A 366 -10.91 -17.39 -2.00
N SER A 367 -11.11 -18.44 -2.77
CA SER A 367 -11.52 -19.73 -2.23
C SER A 367 -10.41 -20.36 -1.37
N LYS A 368 -10.77 -21.20 -0.43
CA LYS A 368 -9.81 -21.99 0.34
C LYS A 368 -8.96 -22.86 -0.58
N GLU A 369 -9.54 -23.41 -1.61
CA GLU A 369 -8.91 -24.28 -2.60
C GLU A 369 -7.81 -23.54 -3.38
N SER A 370 -8.05 -22.30 -3.83
CA SER A 370 -7.05 -21.45 -4.49
C SER A 370 -5.89 -21.13 -3.55
N ILE A 371 -6.18 -20.78 -2.29
CA ILE A 371 -5.15 -20.51 -1.28
C ILE A 371 -4.28 -21.76 -1.02
N VAL A 372 -4.89 -22.93 -0.91
CA VAL A 372 -4.18 -24.22 -0.72
C VAL A 372 -3.32 -24.55 -1.94
N ARG A 373 -3.82 -24.36 -3.16
CA ARG A 373 -3.01 -24.55 -4.40
C ARG A 373 -1.77 -23.68 -4.40
N GLU A 374 -1.90 -22.40 -4.00
CA GLU A 374 -0.74 -21.51 -3.90
C GLU A 374 0.22 -21.94 -2.79
N ALA A 375 -0.30 -22.37 -1.63
CA ALA A 375 0.53 -22.90 -0.54
C ALA A 375 1.35 -24.11 -0.98
N VAL A 376 0.76 -25.03 -1.77
CA VAL A 376 1.50 -26.16 -2.37
C VAL A 376 2.63 -25.65 -3.28
N LYS A 377 2.38 -24.63 -4.15
CA LYS A 377 3.45 -24.03 -4.98
C LYS A 377 4.57 -23.45 -4.10
N VAL A 378 4.22 -22.77 -2.98
CA VAL A 378 5.20 -22.22 -2.04
C VAL A 378 6.04 -23.31 -1.39
N THR A 379 5.48 -24.47 -1.02
CA THR A 379 6.24 -25.58 -0.44
C THR A 379 7.26 -26.19 -1.40
N GLN A 380 7.05 -25.99 -2.72
CA GLN A 380 7.95 -26.48 -3.76
C GLN A 380 9.08 -25.50 -4.12
N MET A 381 9.07 -24.28 -3.57
CA MET A 381 10.13 -23.30 -3.82
C MET A 381 11.48 -23.79 -3.26
N PRO A 382 12.59 -23.62 -4.00
CA PRO A 382 13.90 -24.21 -3.63
C PRO A 382 14.41 -23.76 -2.27
N ASP A 383 14.03 -22.58 -1.82
CA ASP A 383 14.49 -21.97 -0.57
C ASP A 383 13.46 -22.05 0.57
N PHE A 384 12.34 -22.77 0.35
CA PHE A 384 11.31 -22.97 1.37
C PHE A 384 11.82 -23.89 2.49
N LYS A 385 11.73 -23.42 3.73
CA LYS A 385 12.21 -24.13 4.93
C LYS A 385 11.08 -24.61 5.85
N GLY A 386 9.86 -24.62 5.33
CA GLY A 386 8.65 -25.03 6.07
C GLY A 386 7.89 -23.90 6.73
N TYR A 387 8.22 -22.63 6.43
CA TYR A 387 7.57 -21.48 7.07
C TYR A 387 6.92 -20.58 6.05
N ILE A 388 5.59 -20.44 6.12
CA ILE A 388 4.85 -19.40 5.40
C ILE A 388 5.00 -18.12 6.22
N SER A 389 5.52 -17.06 5.61
CA SER A 389 5.88 -15.82 6.31
C SER A 389 4.67 -14.95 6.66
N ASP A 390 3.62 -15.00 5.85
CA ASP A 390 2.33 -14.34 6.10
C ASP A 390 1.22 -15.06 5.35
N LEU A 391 0.23 -15.55 6.06
CA LEU A 391 -1.03 -16.06 5.53
C LEU A 391 -2.12 -15.04 5.88
N GLY A 392 -2.24 -13.99 5.07
CA GLY A 392 -3.00 -12.80 5.44
C GLY A 392 -3.57 -12.02 4.25
N GLY A 393 -3.68 -10.73 4.42
CA GLY A 393 -4.25 -9.83 3.42
C GLY A 393 -4.04 -8.36 3.81
N PRO A 394 -4.74 -7.39 3.19
CA PRO A 394 -4.70 -5.98 3.56
C PRO A 394 -5.01 -5.73 5.05
N SER A 395 -5.81 -6.62 5.65
CA SER A 395 -5.98 -6.82 7.09
C SER A 395 -5.99 -8.31 7.35
N ALA A 396 -5.25 -8.80 8.33
CA ALA A 396 -5.05 -10.24 8.55
C ALA A 396 -6.35 -11.02 8.75
N ASN A 397 -7.35 -10.41 9.38
CA ASN A 397 -8.55 -11.09 9.82
C ASN A 397 -9.86 -10.51 9.23
N MET A 398 -9.85 -10.21 7.92
CA MET A 398 -11.08 -9.81 7.20
C MET A 398 -11.51 -10.83 6.12
N TYR A 399 -10.87 -11.99 6.08
CA TYR A 399 -11.15 -13.02 5.08
C TYR A 399 -12.63 -13.48 5.13
N GLN A 400 -13.31 -13.43 3.99
CA GLN A 400 -14.72 -13.73 3.78
C GLN A 400 -15.72 -12.90 4.61
N MET A 401 -15.27 -11.85 5.28
CA MET A 401 -16.17 -10.95 6.01
C MET A 401 -16.93 -10.02 5.05
N ARG A 402 -18.24 -9.99 5.15
CA ARG A 402 -19.13 -9.15 4.32
C ARG A 402 -20.43 -8.85 5.06
N GLY A 403 -21.32 -8.06 4.46
CA GLY A 403 -22.65 -7.86 5.00
C GLY A 403 -23.46 -9.17 5.02
N LYS A 404 -24.25 -9.39 6.08
CA LYS A 404 -25.20 -10.51 6.19
C LYS A 404 -26.29 -10.37 5.13
N ASP A 405 -26.78 -9.16 4.92
CA ASP A 405 -27.71 -8.76 3.87
C ASP A 405 -26.98 -7.81 2.91
N LEU A 406 -26.71 -8.28 1.69
CA LEU A 406 -26.00 -7.50 0.66
C LEU A 406 -26.87 -6.38 0.11
N THR A 407 -28.19 -6.48 0.12
CA THR A 407 -29.08 -5.42 -0.36
C THR A 407 -28.98 -4.15 0.48
N LEU A 408 -28.63 -4.28 1.76
CA LEU A 408 -28.28 -3.14 2.62
C LEU A 408 -26.92 -2.58 2.28
N CYS A 409 -25.96 -3.41 1.87
CA CYS A 409 -24.63 -2.97 1.45
C CYS A 409 -24.67 -2.20 0.14
N GLU A 410 -25.53 -2.59 -0.80
CA GLU A 410 -25.72 -1.89 -2.09
C GLU A 410 -26.18 -0.44 -1.90
N LYS A 411 -26.99 -0.16 -0.88
CA LYS A 411 -27.51 1.17 -0.54
C LYS A 411 -26.63 1.93 0.46
N CYS A 412 -25.54 1.31 0.94
CA CYS A 412 -24.73 1.85 2.04
C CYS A 412 -23.84 3.01 1.56
N LYS A 413 -23.91 4.15 2.28
CA LYS A 413 -23.07 5.34 2.05
C LYS A 413 -21.92 5.48 3.06
N ARG A 414 -21.79 4.55 4.04
CA ARG A 414 -20.74 4.62 5.06
C ARG A 414 -19.37 4.30 4.45
N PRO A 415 -18.34 5.13 4.66
CA PRO A 415 -16.98 4.83 4.19
C PRO A 415 -16.30 3.71 4.99
N SER A 416 -16.79 3.38 6.21
CA SER A 416 -16.26 2.34 7.08
C SER A 416 -17.36 1.44 7.62
N CYS A 417 -17.11 0.13 7.70
CA CYS A 417 -17.98 -0.81 8.41
C CYS A 417 -17.65 -0.90 9.91
N LEU A 418 -16.56 -0.28 10.37
CA LEU A 418 -16.08 -0.37 11.74
C LEU A 418 -16.21 0.94 12.52
N HIS A 419 -16.33 2.08 11.84
CA HIS A 419 -16.40 3.40 12.47
C HIS A 419 -17.73 4.12 12.12
N PRO A 420 -18.38 4.85 13.07
CA PRO A 420 -18.02 5.04 14.49
C PRO A 420 -18.28 3.80 15.38
N HIS A 421 -18.98 2.84 14.88
CA HIS A 421 -19.24 1.53 15.53
C HIS A 421 -19.30 0.45 14.46
N VAL A 422 -19.06 -0.79 14.86
CA VAL A 422 -19.15 -1.95 13.96
C VAL A 422 -20.56 -2.03 13.38
N CYS A 423 -20.66 -2.20 12.06
CA CYS A 423 -21.93 -2.26 11.34
C CYS A 423 -22.74 -3.49 11.82
N PRO A 424 -23.99 -3.31 12.26
CA PRO A 424 -24.83 -4.46 12.69
C PRO A 424 -25.07 -5.50 11.60
N ASN A 425 -24.96 -5.08 10.33
CA ASN A 425 -25.07 -5.98 9.17
C ASN A 425 -23.76 -6.72 8.86
N LEU A 426 -22.65 -6.43 9.53
CA LEU A 426 -21.38 -7.10 9.28
C LEU A 426 -21.38 -8.52 9.84
N ASN A 427 -21.09 -9.52 8.99
CA ASN A 427 -20.69 -10.83 9.44
C ASN A 427 -19.18 -10.78 9.78
N ALA A 428 -18.86 -10.83 11.08
CA ALA A 428 -17.50 -10.79 11.60
C ALA A 428 -17.03 -12.17 12.12
N ASP A 429 -17.57 -13.25 11.56
CA ASP A 429 -17.19 -14.62 11.92
C ASP A 429 -15.80 -14.98 11.37
N HIS A 430 -14.90 -15.41 12.24
CA HIS A 430 -13.56 -15.89 11.89
C HIS A 430 -13.52 -17.40 11.54
N GLY A 431 -14.64 -18.10 11.54
CA GLY A 431 -14.73 -19.53 11.23
C GLY A 431 -14.08 -19.91 9.90
N PRO A 432 -14.43 -19.24 8.78
CA PRO A 432 -13.80 -19.51 7.48
C PRO A 432 -12.28 -19.35 7.47
N LEU A 433 -11.75 -18.39 8.22
CA LEU A 433 -10.32 -18.15 8.34
C LEU A 433 -9.59 -19.29 9.08
N LEU A 434 -10.20 -19.81 10.15
CA LEU A 434 -9.68 -20.96 10.88
C LEU A 434 -9.62 -22.22 10.00
N GLU A 435 -10.58 -22.43 9.10
CA GLU A 435 -10.55 -23.55 8.15
C GLU A 435 -9.42 -23.41 7.11
N VAL A 436 -9.09 -22.19 6.71
CA VAL A 436 -7.92 -21.96 5.84
C VAL A 436 -6.61 -22.28 6.58
N TYR A 437 -6.44 -21.79 7.81
CA TYR A 437 -5.25 -22.07 8.61
C TYR A 437 -5.05 -23.57 8.80
N LYS A 438 -6.09 -24.27 9.21
CA LYS A 438 -6.06 -25.73 9.37
C LYS A 438 -5.67 -26.46 8.07
N ALA A 439 -6.22 -26.03 6.93
CA ALA A 439 -5.95 -26.68 5.65
C ALA A 439 -4.49 -26.44 5.19
N VAL A 440 -3.97 -25.23 5.38
CA VAL A 440 -2.58 -24.88 4.98
C VAL A 440 -1.55 -25.54 5.91
N ASP A 441 -1.78 -25.55 7.22
CA ASP A 441 -0.86 -26.15 8.20
C ASP A 441 -0.82 -27.68 8.11
N ALA A 442 -1.85 -28.30 7.54
CA ALA A 442 -1.89 -29.74 7.28
C ALA A 442 -1.07 -30.16 6.03
N LEU A 443 -0.57 -29.22 5.22
CA LEU A 443 0.16 -29.53 4.00
C LEU A 443 1.53 -30.15 4.30
N PRO A 444 1.93 -31.21 3.59
CA PRO A 444 3.28 -31.75 3.68
C PRO A 444 4.34 -30.67 3.42
N GLY A 445 5.33 -30.59 4.29
CA GLY A 445 6.40 -29.60 4.21
C GLY A 445 6.12 -28.28 4.92
N VAL A 446 4.90 -27.95 5.29
CA VAL A 446 4.57 -26.81 6.14
C VAL A 446 4.80 -27.20 7.60
N LYS A 447 5.69 -26.48 8.27
CA LYS A 447 5.94 -26.60 9.71
C LYS A 447 5.10 -25.62 10.49
N LYS A 448 4.90 -24.41 9.94
CA LYS A 448 4.14 -23.35 10.56
C LYS A 448 3.79 -22.26 9.54
N SER A 449 2.58 -21.73 9.61
CA SER A 449 2.20 -20.50 8.94
C SER A 449 2.16 -19.35 9.95
N PHE A 450 2.70 -18.18 9.56
CA PHE A 450 2.69 -17.00 10.40
C PHE A 450 1.73 -15.95 9.86
N ILE A 451 1.34 -15.01 10.72
CA ILE A 451 0.59 -13.81 10.39
C ILE A 451 1.51 -12.61 10.58
N GLY A 452 1.94 -12.02 9.46
CA GLY A 452 2.74 -10.80 9.41
C GLY A 452 1.93 -9.54 9.21
N SER A 453 0.73 -9.67 8.65
CA SER A 453 -0.25 -8.61 8.40
C SER A 453 -0.86 -8.08 9.69
N GLY A 454 -1.37 -6.84 9.66
CA GLY A 454 -2.00 -6.21 10.82
C GLY A 454 -3.32 -6.85 11.23
N VAL A 455 -3.45 -7.21 12.50
CA VAL A 455 -4.66 -7.80 13.07
C VAL A 455 -5.60 -6.71 13.60
N ARG A 456 -6.88 -6.79 13.24
CA ARG A 456 -7.95 -5.95 13.76
C ARG A 456 -8.52 -6.59 15.03
N TYR A 457 -8.05 -6.16 16.19
CA TYR A 457 -8.49 -6.67 17.48
C TYR A 457 -9.94 -6.27 17.81
N ASP A 458 -10.43 -5.18 17.26
CA ASP A 458 -11.83 -4.77 17.37
C ASP A 458 -12.80 -5.78 16.72
N LEU A 459 -12.40 -6.49 15.66
CA LEU A 459 -13.17 -7.60 15.09
C LEU A 459 -13.13 -8.84 15.98
N ILE A 460 -11.99 -9.11 16.64
CA ILE A 460 -11.88 -10.22 17.60
C ILE A 460 -12.81 -10.00 18.81
N LEU A 461 -12.87 -8.75 19.28
CA LEU A 461 -13.71 -8.36 20.42
C LEU A 461 -15.19 -8.18 20.08
N HIS A 462 -15.54 -8.17 18.77
CA HIS A 462 -16.92 -8.00 18.35
C HIS A 462 -17.73 -9.30 18.55
N GLU A 463 -18.64 -9.29 19.51
CA GLU A 463 -19.44 -10.45 19.84
C GLU A 463 -20.65 -10.68 18.90
N GLY A 464 -21.04 -9.64 18.13
CA GLY A 464 -22.25 -9.68 17.30
C GLY A 464 -23.55 -9.57 18.13
N LYS A 465 -24.71 -9.73 17.46
CA LYS A 465 -26.00 -9.71 18.14
C LYS A 465 -26.14 -11.00 18.96
N ASN A 466 -26.48 -10.86 20.25
CA ASN A 466 -26.66 -12.02 21.18
C ASN A 466 -25.38 -12.90 21.31
N GLY A 467 -24.20 -12.38 21.05
CA GLY A 467 -22.95 -13.13 21.18
C GLY A 467 -22.70 -14.16 20.07
N GLU A 468 -23.33 -14.00 18.90
CA GLU A 468 -23.24 -14.96 17.78
C GLU A 468 -21.81 -15.27 17.31
N PHE A 469 -20.86 -14.31 17.43
CA PHE A 469 -19.48 -14.48 17.02
C PHE A 469 -18.51 -14.75 18.17
N LYS A 470 -18.95 -14.61 19.41
CA LYS A 470 -18.08 -14.64 20.60
C LYS A 470 -17.21 -15.90 20.66
N ALA A 471 -17.81 -17.06 20.53
CA ALA A 471 -17.09 -18.33 20.65
C ALA A 471 -16.07 -18.52 19.53
N THR A 472 -16.44 -18.22 18.28
CA THR A 472 -15.57 -18.37 17.12
C THR A 472 -14.43 -17.36 17.15
N ASN A 473 -14.72 -16.10 17.52
CA ASN A 473 -13.70 -15.04 17.58
C ASN A 473 -12.69 -15.29 18.71
N MET A 474 -13.13 -15.81 19.85
CA MET A 474 -12.22 -16.20 20.91
C MET A 474 -11.35 -17.41 20.54
N ARG A 475 -11.93 -18.42 19.85
CA ARG A 475 -11.15 -19.53 19.30
C ARG A 475 -10.12 -19.04 18.28
N TYR A 476 -10.49 -18.08 17.44
CA TYR A 476 -9.53 -17.45 16.51
C TYR A 476 -8.40 -16.73 17.25
N ALA A 477 -8.71 -15.96 18.30
CA ALA A 477 -7.69 -15.28 19.09
C ALA A 477 -6.69 -16.27 19.69
N GLU A 478 -7.17 -17.38 20.25
CA GLU A 478 -6.33 -18.44 20.83
C GLU A 478 -5.47 -19.13 19.76
N GLU A 479 -6.07 -19.51 18.62
CA GLU A 479 -5.36 -20.12 17.47
C GLU A 479 -4.27 -19.19 16.94
N LEU A 480 -4.61 -17.92 16.69
CA LEU A 480 -3.65 -16.90 16.23
C LEU A 480 -2.45 -16.83 17.19
N ILE A 481 -2.70 -16.66 18.47
CA ILE A 481 -1.65 -16.44 19.47
C ILE A 481 -0.78 -17.71 19.64
N CYS A 482 -1.39 -18.88 19.72
CA CYS A 482 -0.66 -20.12 19.94
C CYS A 482 0.14 -20.59 18.73
N ASN A 483 -0.42 -20.45 17.53
CA ASN A 483 0.09 -21.12 16.35
C ASN A 483 0.67 -20.20 15.28
N HIS A 484 0.22 -18.94 15.17
CA HIS A 484 0.54 -18.08 14.03
C HIS A 484 1.38 -16.84 14.40
N VAL A 485 1.74 -16.64 15.66
CA VAL A 485 2.64 -15.57 16.10
C VAL A 485 4.08 -16.09 16.19
N SER A 486 5.00 -15.39 15.52
CA SER A 486 6.44 -15.73 15.50
C SER A 486 7.21 -15.15 16.71
N GLY A 487 6.53 -14.98 17.87
CA GLY A 487 7.07 -14.38 19.08
C GLY A 487 6.70 -12.90 19.26
N ARG A 488 6.34 -12.19 18.19
CA ARG A 488 5.96 -10.78 18.23
C ARG A 488 4.70 -10.55 17.40
N LEU A 489 3.59 -10.14 18.05
CA LEU A 489 2.35 -9.77 17.38
C LEU A 489 2.28 -8.26 17.16
N LYS A 490 2.19 -7.85 15.91
CA LYS A 490 2.02 -6.46 15.54
C LYS A 490 0.55 -6.06 15.59
N VAL A 491 0.23 -5.02 16.33
CA VAL A 491 -1.13 -4.43 16.38
C VAL A 491 -1.04 -2.91 16.27
N ALA A 492 -2.07 -2.30 15.78
CA ALA A 492 -2.07 -0.89 15.40
C ALA A 492 -3.14 -0.10 16.14
N PRO A 493 -2.98 0.23 17.44
CA PRO A 493 -3.86 1.15 18.13
C PRO A 493 -3.75 2.58 17.60
N GLU A 494 -2.60 2.98 17.07
CA GLU A 494 -2.24 4.24 16.43
C GLU A 494 -2.15 5.45 17.39
N HIS A 495 -3.03 5.57 18.36
CA HIS A 495 -3.04 6.61 19.38
C HIS A 495 -3.77 6.11 20.64
N THR A 496 -3.76 6.91 21.73
CA THR A 496 -4.50 6.61 22.96
C THR A 496 -5.61 7.64 23.26
N ASN A 497 -5.48 8.86 22.73
CA ASN A 497 -6.44 9.93 22.96
C ASN A 497 -7.72 9.70 22.13
N PRO A 498 -8.93 9.76 22.75
CA PRO A 498 -10.20 9.45 22.09
C PRO A 498 -10.52 10.35 20.88
N ASP A 499 -10.24 11.65 20.98
CA ASP A 499 -10.55 12.59 19.90
C ASP A 499 -9.67 12.34 18.69
N VAL A 500 -8.38 12.03 18.89
CA VAL A 500 -7.45 11.66 17.82
C VAL A 500 -7.86 10.34 17.19
N LEU A 501 -8.22 9.33 17.99
CA LEU A 501 -8.71 8.04 17.49
C LEU A 501 -10.00 8.18 16.67
N ASN A 502 -10.90 9.07 17.08
CA ASN A 502 -12.11 9.38 16.32
C ASN A 502 -11.78 9.97 14.94
N VAL A 503 -10.86 10.95 14.86
CA VAL A 503 -10.39 11.51 13.58
C VAL A 503 -9.68 10.45 12.74
N MET A 504 -8.91 9.55 13.35
CA MET A 504 -8.25 8.42 12.68
C MET A 504 -9.24 7.34 12.22
N ARG A 505 -10.48 7.34 12.69
CA ARG A 505 -11.45 6.24 12.54
C ARG A 505 -10.93 4.92 13.10
N LYS A 506 -10.31 4.98 14.27
CA LYS A 506 -9.79 3.82 15.01
C LYS A 506 -10.67 3.51 16.22
N PRO A 507 -10.67 2.26 16.70
CA PRO A 507 -11.42 1.88 17.90
C PRO A 507 -10.87 2.60 19.15
N PRO A 508 -11.68 2.77 20.20
CA PRO A 508 -11.22 3.28 21.49
C PRO A 508 -10.07 2.46 22.07
N PHE A 509 -9.11 3.12 22.72
CA PHE A 509 -7.91 2.46 23.25
C PHE A 509 -8.23 1.41 24.32
N GLU A 510 -9.36 1.52 25.01
CA GLU A 510 -9.85 0.48 25.94
C GLU A 510 -9.98 -0.90 25.27
N GLN A 511 -10.34 -0.97 23.99
CA GLN A 511 -10.36 -2.24 23.25
C GLN A 511 -8.95 -2.83 23.09
N PHE A 512 -7.91 -2.00 22.97
CA PHE A 512 -6.54 -2.50 23.01
C PHE A 512 -6.20 -3.11 24.37
N HIS A 513 -6.62 -2.51 25.50
CA HIS A 513 -6.47 -3.10 26.81
C HIS A 513 -7.19 -4.45 26.94
N GLN A 514 -8.40 -4.56 26.42
CA GLN A 514 -9.15 -5.80 26.43
C GLN A 514 -8.42 -6.89 25.64
N PHE A 515 -7.97 -6.57 24.42
CA PHE A 515 -7.20 -7.50 23.62
C PHE A 515 -5.87 -7.89 24.28
N LYS A 516 -5.17 -6.94 24.89
CA LYS A 516 -3.93 -7.22 25.63
C LYS A 516 -4.18 -8.20 26.78
N ARG A 517 -5.27 -8.06 27.53
CA ARG A 517 -5.63 -9.03 28.60
C ARG A 517 -5.83 -10.43 28.02
N ILE A 518 -6.53 -10.57 26.89
CA ILE A 518 -6.70 -11.86 26.21
C ILE A 518 -5.35 -12.43 25.79
N PHE A 519 -4.50 -11.61 25.17
CA PHE A 519 -3.17 -12.02 24.72
C PHE A 519 -2.29 -12.51 25.88
N ASP A 520 -2.25 -11.76 26.98
CA ASP A 520 -1.47 -12.12 28.17
C ASP A 520 -2.00 -13.40 28.84
N ASP A 521 -3.34 -13.57 28.87
CA ASP A 521 -3.96 -14.76 29.44
C ASP A 521 -3.67 -16.03 28.63
N VAL A 522 -3.77 -15.95 27.28
CA VAL A 522 -3.41 -17.07 26.40
C VAL A 522 -1.91 -17.41 26.56
N ASN A 523 -1.01 -16.41 26.55
CA ASN A 523 0.41 -16.64 26.78
C ASN A 523 0.68 -17.37 28.10
N ARG A 524 0.01 -16.95 29.18
CA ARG A 524 0.16 -17.56 30.51
C ARG A 524 -0.36 -19.00 30.52
N ARG A 525 -1.58 -19.25 29.97
CA ARG A 525 -2.17 -20.59 29.94
C ARG A 525 -1.35 -21.60 29.14
N HIS A 526 -0.73 -21.14 28.04
CA HIS A 526 0.04 -22.00 27.14
C HIS A 526 1.57 -21.92 27.36
N GLY A 527 2.05 -21.21 28.40
CA GLY A 527 3.46 -21.08 28.70
C GLY A 527 4.28 -20.36 27.63
N LEU A 528 3.64 -19.48 26.83
CA LEU A 528 4.27 -18.73 25.77
C LEU A 528 4.99 -17.47 26.30
N LYS A 529 5.99 -16.98 25.56
CA LYS A 529 6.76 -15.78 25.89
C LYS A 529 6.72 -14.75 24.76
N GLN A 530 5.52 -14.55 24.21
CA GLN A 530 5.33 -13.65 23.09
C GLN A 530 5.09 -12.22 23.58
N GLN A 531 5.27 -11.24 22.67
CA GLN A 531 5.11 -9.82 22.94
C GLN A 531 4.16 -9.16 21.94
N ILE A 532 3.35 -8.22 22.41
CA ILE A 532 2.63 -7.27 21.55
C ILE A 532 3.59 -6.13 21.19
N ILE A 533 3.64 -5.79 19.90
CA ILE A 533 4.34 -4.62 19.38
C ILE A 533 3.31 -3.62 18.86
N PRO A 534 2.96 -2.60 19.67
CA PRO A 534 1.98 -1.60 19.25
C PRO A 534 2.59 -0.58 18.30
N TYR A 535 1.83 -0.23 17.25
CA TYR A 535 2.15 0.84 16.32
C TYR A 535 1.45 2.13 16.75
N PHE A 536 2.19 3.26 16.71
CA PHE A 536 1.68 4.58 17.01
C PHE A 536 2.11 5.61 15.96
N ILE A 537 1.23 6.60 15.74
CA ILE A 537 1.43 7.68 14.78
C ILE A 537 1.43 9.02 15.54
N SER A 538 2.49 9.83 15.36
CA SER A 538 2.54 11.23 15.80
C SER A 538 2.11 12.17 14.69
N SER A 539 1.75 13.38 15.05
CA SER A 539 1.45 14.48 14.12
C SER A 539 0.29 14.20 13.17
N HIS A 540 -0.59 13.25 13.48
CA HIS A 540 -1.84 13.05 12.75
C HIS A 540 -2.78 14.27 13.00
N PRO A 541 -3.64 14.65 12.03
CA PRO A 541 -4.68 15.64 12.30
C PRO A 541 -5.45 15.34 13.60
N GLY A 542 -5.67 16.37 14.41
CA GLY A 542 -6.23 16.27 15.75
C GLY A 542 -5.21 15.98 16.87
N SER A 543 -4.02 15.45 16.55
CA SER A 543 -2.99 15.16 17.57
C SER A 543 -2.27 16.43 18.01
N THR A 544 -2.50 16.83 19.28
CA THR A 544 -1.82 17.93 19.94
C THR A 544 -0.63 17.43 20.76
N GLU A 545 0.21 18.36 21.23
CA GLU A 545 1.31 18.02 22.13
C GLU A 545 0.80 17.38 23.44
N ILE A 546 -0.35 17.83 23.97
CA ILE A 546 -0.98 17.25 25.17
C ILE A 546 -1.43 15.82 24.89
N ALA A 547 -2.08 15.56 23.76
CA ALA A 547 -2.50 14.22 23.38
C ALA A 547 -1.31 13.24 23.26
N MET A 548 -0.16 13.72 22.75
CA MET A 548 1.07 12.91 22.69
C MET A 548 1.67 12.66 24.08
N ALA A 549 1.57 13.62 25.00
CA ALA A 549 2.01 13.42 26.37
C ALA A 549 1.12 12.40 27.12
N GLU A 550 -0.18 12.42 26.87
CA GLU A 550 -1.13 11.43 27.37
C GLU A 550 -0.79 10.03 26.83
N LEU A 551 -0.49 9.92 25.53
CA LEU A 551 -0.02 8.67 24.92
C LEU A 551 1.27 8.17 25.58
N ALA A 552 2.23 9.05 25.81
CA ALA A 552 3.49 8.70 26.48
C ALA A 552 3.25 8.21 27.92
N ALA A 553 2.37 8.87 28.66
CA ALA A 553 2.02 8.47 30.04
C ALA A 553 1.31 7.11 30.06
N GLU A 554 0.41 6.86 29.11
CA GLU A 554 -0.32 5.60 28.99
C GLU A 554 0.61 4.45 28.62
N THR A 555 1.45 4.64 27.61
CA THR A 555 2.42 3.60 27.19
C THR A 555 3.47 3.33 28.26
N LYS A 556 3.85 4.33 29.07
CA LYS A 556 4.67 4.14 30.25
C LYS A 556 3.99 3.26 31.31
N SER A 557 2.68 3.46 31.56
CA SER A 557 1.93 2.67 32.54
C SER A 557 1.84 1.19 32.13
N LEU A 558 1.89 0.90 30.82
CA LEU A 558 1.88 -0.43 30.25
C LEU A 558 3.27 -1.06 30.08
N ASP A 559 4.32 -0.38 30.52
CA ASP A 559 5.74 -0.76 30.38
C ASP A 559 6.18 -0.99 28.92
N PHE A 560 5.59 -0.24 27.97
CA PHE A 560 6.02 -0.27 26.59
C PHE A 560 7.19 0.68 26.34
N LYS A 561 8.31 0.14 25.84
CA LYS A 561 9.33 0.90 25.12
C LYS A 561 8.99 0.85 23.65
N LEU A 562 8.52 1.96 23.10
CA LEU A 562 7.99 2.00 21.73
C LEU A 562 9.11 1.80 20.72
N GLU A 563 8.92 0.84 19.79
CA GLU A 563 9.85 0.52 18.71
C GLU A 563 9.27 0.92 17.34
N GLN A 564 7.96 0.75 17.17
CA GLN A 564 7.25 0.98 15.91
C GLN A 564 6.45 2.28 16.00
N VAL A 565 7.10 3.38 15.70
CA VAL A 565 6.52 4.72 15.71
C VAL A 565 6.73 5.40 14.37
N GLN A 566 5.71 6.09 13.91
CA GLN A 566 5.72 6.80 12.63
C GLN A 566 5.23 8.23 12.82
N ASP A 567 5.77 9.15 12.03
CA ASP A 567 5.16 10.46 11.86
C ASP A 567 4.13 10.36 10.72
N PHE A 568 2.99 11.02 10.87
CA PHE A 568 1.99 11.07 9.84
C PHE A 568 2.59 11.64 8.54
N THR A 569 2.41 10.89 7.46
CA THR A 569 2.79 11.31 6.10
C THR A 569 1.51 11.53 5.30
N PRO A 570 1.16 12.76 4.97
CA PRO A 570 0.03 13.03 4.11
C PRO A 570 0.17 12.30 2.77
N THR A 571 -0.76 11.41 2.50
CA THR A 571 -0.81 10.63 1.26
C THR A 571 -2.09 10.98 0.53
N PRO A 572 -2.05 11.29 -0.78
CA PRO A 572 -3.24 11.67 -1.53
C PRO A 572 -4.40 10.69 -1.36
N MET A 573 -5.63 11.14 -1.53
CA MET A 573 -6.86 10.36 -1.45
C MET A 573 -7.17 9.79 -0.06
N THR A 574 -6.71 10.44 1.01
CA THR A 574 -7.05 10.08 2.39
C THR A 574 -7.70 11.25 3.14
N VAL A 575 -8.68 10.96 4.00
CA VAL A 575 -9.36 11.97 4.85
C VAL A 575 -8.36 12.78 5.64
N SER A 576 -7.36 12.11 6.23
CA SER A 576 -6.35 12.77 7.05
C SER A 576 -5.50 13.75 6.25
N THR A 577 -5.23 13.47 4.98
CA THR A 577 -4.50 14.39 4.10
C THR A 577 -5.34 15.62 3.75
N GLU A 578 -6.64 15.42 3.50
CA GLU A 578 -7.54 16.54 3.24
C GLU A 578 -7.72 17.43 4.45
N ILE A 579 -7.82 16.85 5.65
CA ILE A 579 -7.81 17.63 6.89
C ILE A 579 -6.49 18.38 7.04
N TRP A 580 -5.36 17.71 6.77
CA TRP A 580 -4.04 18.32 6.83
C TRP A 580 -3.92 19.55 5.92
N TYR A 581 -4.39 19.44 4.66
CA TYR A 581 -4.34 20.53 3.69
C TYR A 581 -5.34 21.64 4.02
N SER A 582 -6.60 21.25 4.21
CA SER A 582 -7.69 22.23 4.32
C SER A 582 -7.80 22.88 5.70
N GLY A 583 -7.42 22.15 6.77
CA GLY A 583 -7.69 22.51 8.16
C GLY A 583 -9.10 22.15 8.62
N PHE A 584 -9.92 21.50 7.75
CA PHE A 584 -11.31 21.17 8.01
C PHE A 584 -11.59 19.68 7.85
N HIS A 585 -12.44 19.13 8.71
CA HIS A 585 -12.91 17.77 8.55
C HIS A 585 -13.93 17.67 7.40
N PRO A 586 -13.73 16.83 6.35
CA PRO A 586 -14.56 16.82 5.14
C PRO A 586 -16.05 16.62 5.36
N TYR A 587 -16.44 15.87 6.38
CA TYR A 587 -17.86 15.57 6.66
C TYR A 587 -18.57 16.59 7.56
N THR A 588 -17.84 17.25 8.45
CA THR A 588 -18.45 18.19 9.40
C THR A 588 -18.11 19.64 9.10
N LEU A 589 -17.10 19.88 8.29
CA LEU A 589 -16.51 21.18 7.96
C LEU A 589 -16.04 21.95 9.22
N GLN A 590 -15.87 21.25 10.34
CA GLN A 590 -15.31 21.83 11.56
C GLN A 590 -13.79 21.91 11.45
N PRO A 591 -13.18 22.97 12.00
CA PRO A 591 -11.73 23.09 12.10
C PRO A 591 -11.11 21.92 12.82
N CYS A 592 -9.95 21.46 12.36
CA CYS A 592 -9.18 20.40 12.98
C CYS A 592 -7.70 20.81 13.06
N PHE A 593 -7.12 20.69 14.23
CA PHE A 593 -5.70 21.03 14.46
C PHE A 593 -4.78 20.11 13.61
N CYS A 594 -3.73 20.70 13.02
CA CYS A 594 -2.67 19.99 12.33
C CYS A 594 -1.31 20.56 12.68
N ALA A 595 -0.35 19.71 13.00
CA ALA A 595 1.03 20.10 13.31
C ALA A 595 1.83 20.32 12.01
N HIS A 596 1.72 21.52 11.41
CA HIS A 596 2.37 21.81 10.12
C HIS A 596 3.87 22.08 10.25
N SER A 597 4.31 22.74 11.31
CA SER A 597 5.71 23.10 11.49
C SER A 597 6.58 21.88 11.83
N GLN A 598 7.83 21.90 11.34
CA GLN A 598 8.77 20.83 11.66
C GLN A 598 9.05 20.77 13.17
N GLU A 599 9.05 21.91 13.86
CA GLU A 599 9.26 21.97 15.29
C GLU A 599 8.14 21.25 16.06
N GLU A 600 6.86 21.49 15.71
CA GLU A 600 5.72 20.79 16.31
C GLU A 600 5.79 19.28 16.07
N LYS A 601 6.11 18.84 14.84
CA LYS A 601 6.26 17.43 14.52
C LYS A 601 7.36 16.76 15.34
N LEU A 602 8.53 17.37 15.42
CA LEU A 602 9.64 16.84 16.19
C LEU A 602 9.33 16.81 17.69
N ARG A 603 8.60 17.80 18.20
CA ARG A 603 8.17 17.86 19.59
C ARG A 603 7.18 16.76 19.91
N GLN A 604 6.17 16.54 19.04
CA GLN A 604 5.24 15.42 19.19
C GLN A 604 5.97 14.07 19.15
N ARG A 605 6.86 13.88 18.18
CA ARG A 605 7.66 12.66 18.07
C ARG A 605 8.52 12.38 19.30
N ALA A 606 9.05 13.42 19.95
CA ALA A 606 9.90 13.28 21.13
C ALA A 606 9.18 12.59 22.31
N TYR A 607 7.84 12.66 22.40
CA TYR A 607 7.08 11.96 23.42
C TYR A 607 7.11 10.43 23.28
N PHE A 608 7.35 9.88 22.12
CA PHE A 608 7.59 8.45 21.97
C PHE A 608 8.88 8.00 22.69
N PHE A 609 9.85 8.91 22.78
CA PHE A 609 11.16 8.69 23.37
C PHE A 609 11.35 9.57 24.64
N TRP A 610 10.28 9.76 25.41
CA TRP A 610 10.27 10.58 26.61
C TRP A 610 11.34 10.18 27.65
N TYR A 611 11.72 8.91 27.65
CA TYR A 611 12.70 8.31 28.57
C TYR A 611 14.16 8.64 28.20
N GLN A 612 14.42 9.18 27.02
CA GLN A 612 15.76 9.59 26.60
C GLN A 612 16.19 10.85 27.38
N PRO A 613 17.43 10.88 27.91
CA PRO A 613 17.90 12.00 28.74
C PRO A 613 17.84 13.37 28.05
N GLU A 614 18.04 13.43 26.76
CA GLU A 614 18.00 14.65 25.95
C GLU A 614 16.60 15.21 25.76
N ASN A 615 15.56 14.37 25.82
CA ASN A 615 14.17 14.76 25.65
C ASN A 615 13.51 15.20 26.96
N ALA A 616 13.80 14.52 28.07
CA ALA A 616 13.07 14.66 29.31
C ALA A 616 13.03 16.12 29.84
N PRO A 617 14.13 16.91 29.90
CA PRO A 617 14.07 18.28 30.39
C PRO A 617 13.21 19.19 29.52
N LYS A 618 13.28 19.04 28.17
CA LYS A 618 12.54 19.86 27.22
C LYS A 618 11.05 19.57 27.29
N LEU A 619 10.66 18.30 27.31
CA LEU A 619 9.28 17.85 27.37
C LEU A 619 8.64 18.26 28.73
N ARG A 620 9.39 18.12 29.83
CA ARG A 620 8.93 18.57 31.15
C ARG A 620 8.64 20.07 31.18
N ALA A 621 9.57 20.89 30.68
CA ALA A 621 9.40 22.34 30.61
C ALA A 621 8.20 22.73 29.73
N SER A 622 8.00 22.06 28.60
CA SER A 622 6.86 22.28 27.73
C SER A 622 5.54 21.95 28.42
N LEU A 623 5.45 20.81 29.12
CA LEU A 623 4.22 20.42 29.84
C LEU A 623 3.89 21.39 30.98
N ILE A 624 4.89 21.90 31.71
CA ILE A 624 4.67 22.91 32.73
C ILE A 624 4.12 24.19 32.09
N LYS A 625 4.66 24.62 30.97
CA LYS A 625 4.18 25.79 30.21
C LYS A 625 2.74 25.61 29.72
N LEU A 626 2.37 24.39 29.31
CA LEU A 626 1.02 24.03 28.90
C LEU A 626 0.04 23.81 30.07
N GLY A 627 0.48 24.01 31.33
CA GLY A 627 -0.34 23.81 32.52
C GLY A 627 -0.58 22.35 32.91
N ARG A 628 0.09 21.38 32.24
CA ARG A 628 -0.07 19.94 32.43
C ARG A 628 1.01 19.38 33.38
N ARG A 629 1.08 19.94 34.62
CA ARG A 629 1.99 19.43 35.65
C ARG A 629 1.72 17.96 35.99
N ASP A 630 0.47 17.55 35.98
CA ASP A 630 0.04 16.17 36.16
C ASP A 630 0.77 15.18 35.22
N LEU A 631 0.84 15.48 33.92
CA LEU A 631 1.57 14.67 32.95
C LEU A 631 3.09 14.77 33.14
N ALA A 632 3.61 15.95 33.47
CA ALA A 632 5.03 16.10 33.76
C ALA A 632 5.47 15.24 34.94
N GLU A 633 4.64 15.15 36.01
CA GLU A 633 4.88 14.29 37.16
C GLU A 633 4.76 12.80 36.83
N LYS A 634 3.73 12.41 36.08
CA LYS A 634 3.57 11.02 35.62
C LYS A 634 4.76 10.53 34.79
N LEU A 635 5.26 11.36 33.88
CA LEU A 635 6.37 11.00 33.02
C LEU A 635 7.73 11.05 33.68
N PHE A 636 8.01 12.12 34.44
CA PHE A 636 9.35 12.45 34.91
C PHE A 636 9.51 12.46 36.47
N GLY A 637 8.44 12.22 37.21
CA GLY A 637 8.42 12.24 38.68
C GLY A 637 8.35 13.65 39.27
N LEU A 638 8.11 13.74 40.60
CA LEU A 638 8.12 14.97 41.36
C LEU A 638 9.52 15.59 41.40
N ASN A 639 9.61 16.92 41.31
CA ASN A 639 10.87 17.66 41.52
C ASN A 639 11.23 17.67 43.00
N THR A 640 11.79 16.62 43.54
CA THR A 640 12.64 16.73 44.68
C THR A 640 14.00 17.21 44.16
N GLY A 641 14.41 18.45 44.48
CA GLY A 641 15.64 19.10 44.01
C GLY A 641 16.92 18.31 44.30
N GLY A 642 17.09 17.18 43.70
CA GLY A 642 18.20 16.26 43.82
C GLY A 642 18.64 15.75 42.45
N ARG A 643 19.94 15.74 42.25
CA ARG A 643 20.61 15.15 41.09
C ARG A 643 20.00 13.78 40.76
N PHE A 644 19.63 13.58 39.53
CA PHE A 644 19.24 12.27 38.99
C PHE A 644 20.34 11.25 39.31
N ASN A 645 20.09 10.35 40.26
CA ASN A 645 20.98 9.27 40.58
C ASN A 645 20.63 8.09 39.63
N MET A 646 21.35 7.96 38.52
CA MET A 646 21.18 6.90 37.55
C MET A 646 21.65 5.52 38.04
N ASN A 647 22.05 5.38 39.28
CA ASN A 647 22.55 4.14 39.86
C ASN A 647 21.51 3.49 40.77
N ASN A 648 20.42 2.97 40.23
CA ASN A 648 19.63 1.98 40.95
C ASN A 648 19.50 0.71 40.06
N PRO A 649 20.37 -0.30 40.23
CA PRO A 649 20.35 -1.55 39.47
C PRO A 649 19.46 -2.60 40.12
N ARG A 650 18.22 -2.27 40.49
CA ARG A 650 17.25 -3.27 40.92
C ARG A 650 16.11 -3.38 39.92
N GLY A 651 16.29 -4.28 38.96
CA GLY A 651 15.31 -4.57 37.92
C GLY A 651 15.92 -5.19 36.65
N ALA A 652 17.16 -5.64 36.71
CA ALA A 652 17.75 -6.40 35.63
C ALA A 652 17.45 -7.89 35.82
N SER A 653 16.22 -8.32 35.48
CA SER A 653 16.04 -9.70 35.04
C SER A 653 16.60 -9.76 33.63
N GLY A 654 17.72 -10.47 33.48
CA GLY A 654 18.49 -10.57 32.26
C GLY A 654 17.63 -10.97 31.07
N ASN A 655 17.71 -10.18 30.03
CA ASN A 655 17.16 -10.51 28.71
C ASN A 655 18.23 -11.24 27.91
N PRO A 656 18.14 -12.57 27.69
CA PRO A 656 19.14 -13.34 26.96
C PRO A 656 19.10 -13.16 25.44
N TYR A 657 18.27 -12.27 24.91
CA TYR A 657 18.09 -12.10 23.46
C TYR A 657 18.20 -10.63 23.00
N ALA A 658 19.22 -9.93 23.45
CA ALA A 658 19.67 -8.71 22.79
C ALA A 658 20.73 -9.08 21.75
N GLY A 659 20.32 -9.32 20.51
CA GLY A 659 21.27 -9.63 19.45
C GLY A 659 20.61 -10.25 18.23
N GLY A 660 20.18 -9.44 17.30
CA GLY A 660 19.64 -9.90 16.01
C GLY A 660 19.27 -8.76 15.08
N SER A 661 20.21 -7.83 14.84
CA SER A 661 20.11 -6.97 13.66
C SER A 661 20.48 -7.79 12.45
N PHE A 662 19.55 -8.06 11.55
CA PHE A 662 19.85 -8.59 10.22
C PHE A 662 20.40 -7.48 9.34
N GLY A 663 21.76 -7.32 9.37
CA GLY A 663 22.52 -6.66 8.33
C GLY A 663 23.60 -7.63 7.84
N PRO A 664 24.00 -7.59 6.57
CA PRO A 664 24.96 -8.56 6.03
C PRO A 664 26.34 -8.37 6.67
N ARG A 665 26.88 -9.43 7.26
CA ARG A 665 28.27 -9.50 7.73
C ARG A 665 29.20 -9.55 6.52
N GLY A 666 29.87 -8.44 6.26
CA GLY A 666 31.08 -8.41 5.44
C GLY A 666 32.27 -8.91 6.27
N ASN A 667 32.98 -9.90 5.75
CA ASN A 667 34.26 -10.39 6.27
C ASN A 667 35.27 -9.25 6.31
N GLN A 668 35.77 -8.91 7.50
CA GLN A 668 37.00 -8.14 7.65
C GLN A 668 38.08 -9.05 8.22
N SER A 669 39.06 -9.37 7.39
CA SER A 669 40.35 -9.92 7.77
C SER A 669 41.19 -8.87 8.51
N GLN A 670 41.78 -9.30 9.63
CA GLN A 670 42.70 -8.50 10.44
C GLN A 670 43.99 -8.19 9.67
N GLY A 671 44.36 -6.93 9.61
CA GLY A 671 45.70 -6.46 9.26
C GLY A 671 46.09 -5.27 10.11
N LYS A 672 46.98 -5.52 11.09
CA LYS A 672 47.62 -4.49 11.90
C LYS A 672 48.64 -3.72 11.05
N SER A 673 48.60 -2.37 11.03
CA SER A 673 49.83 -1.57 10.94
C SER A 673 49.58 -0.12 11.44
N LYS A 674 50.62 0.40 12.10
CA LYS A 674 50.72 1.64 12.88
C LYS A 674 50.85 2.89 12.00
N PRO A 675 50.71 4.10 12.56
CA PRO A 675 50.57 5.36 11.83
C PRO A 675 51.91 6.01 11.46
N ASN A 676 51.93 6.72 10.36
CA ASN A 676 53.02 7.68 10.04
C ASN A 676 52.46 9.09 9.79
N ARG A 677 53.05 10.04 10.52
CA ARG A 677 52.96 11.49 10.34
C ARG A 677 53.77 11.92 9.14
N TYR A 678 53.37 13.00 8.48
CA TYR A 678 54.13 14.14 7.91
C TYR A 678 53.14 14.82 6.94
N ASP A 679 52.84 16.00 7.03
CA ASP A 679 53.27 17.36 7.18
C ASP A 679 53.12 18.12 5.84
N ARG A 680 52.43 19.25 5.93
CA ARG A 680 52.48 20.54 5.21
C ARG A 680 52.84 20.63 3.73
N GLY A 681 52.04 21.45 3.03
CA GLY A 681 52.53 22.24 1.90
C GLY A 681 51.47 22.78 0.96
N SER A 682 50.88 23.86 1.28
CA SER A 682 50.64 25.16 0.62
C SER A 682 50.46 25.24 -0.90
N ARG A 683 49.42 26.02 -1.29
CA ARG A 683 49.30 27.03 -2.39
C ARG A 683 49.31 26.51 -3.84
N SER A 684 48.30 26.78 -4.64
CA SER A 684 47.97 28.04 -5.32
C SER A 684 47.00 27.78 -6.49
N ASN A 685 45.99 28.61 -6.60
CA ASN A 685 45.25 28.88 -7.84
C ASN A 685 46.18 29.61 -8.84
N PRO A 686 46.04 29.58 -10.17
CA PRO A 686 45.03 30.38 -10.83
C PRO A 686 44.49 29.92 -12.21
N ARG A 687 43.29 30.41 -12.50
CA ARG A 687 42.71 30.90 -13.75
C ARG A 687 43.09 30.31 -15.13
N GLY A 688 42.01 30.03 -15.90
CA GLY A 688 41.88 30.60 -17.25
C GLY A 688 41.90 29.61 -18.43
N LYS A 689 40.84 29.28 -18.98
CA LYS A 689 40.17 29.59 -20.26
C LYS A 689 38.96 28.68 -20.47
#